data_c5aaf9847cf2aacb537fb533895278e6
#
_entry.id   c5aaf9847cf2aacb537fb533895278e6
#
_cell.length_a   1.000
_cell.length_b   1.000
_cell.length_c   1.000
_cell.angle_alpha   90.00
_cell.angle_beta   90.00
_cell.angle_gamma   90.00
#
_symmetry.space_group_name_H-M   'P 1'
#
loop_
_entity.id
_entity.type
_entity.pdbx_description
1 polymer ?
#
loop_
_entity_poly.entity_id
_entity_poly.type
_entity_poly.pdbx_seq_one_letter_code
_entity_poly.pdbx_strand_id
1 'polypeptide(L)'
;MSCAPRSRPQEANHALRPLNVVLITIDTLRPDHLHCYGDSNIETPALDALAARGVLFESAVAQTPLTPPSHASIFTGQYPTVHHVRNTGGFVLPSSAKPLARILQDQGWDTAAFVSSAVLKKAIGFNNGFTVYDDQMPRQGNKRDFGEDAERKGGDTVDRALEWLNTQSGKPYFLWVHLYDPHMPYNPPGAFKDKYKSAPYDGEIAYTDGQVGRLLDAVSKKAPAGKNVVAVLSDHGESLSEHGEYTHGVFLYDATLRIAFMMAGPGIPSGLRVKQQVRSIDFLPTLLALLGGRAPGAIQGLNLVPAFSGQAVPTEISYEETVYPKLAMGWAELRGIRTNRWKYIRAPKPELYDLTQDPRETVNVLKQHPAEVGKLEAQLSNISGGGASESVETNTLDERQMTELKSLGYLSGFSPQHYDLNGQGSDPKDKIAILKLLYDAENSQTHLPEARRIAILEQALRQDPSNPSLYHQTGSELEKTGRYDDALRLYRSALAHGIENGRLHSRIADLSLRKGNKEEAISEYEKAAKLNPLDLESAVNLGTAYLEEGKVPEAERVFKWILSADSDNAAANNGLGLVAIQKKDPDAARNYFDRAVQLDPDLVEAQMNLGLLYEMSGDRARARHYFEEFLAKASPAQYGSIIPKVKQELATLQ
;
A
#
# COMPACT_ATOMS: atom_id res chain seq x y z
N MET A 1 -0.09 58.73 16.87
CA MET A 1 -0.21 58.26 15.48
C MET A 1 -0.48 56.76 15.53
N SER A 2 -1.73 56.38 15.27
CA SER A 2 -2.21 54.99 15.36
C SER A 2 -1.87 54.28 14.06
N CYS A 3 -1.04 53.23 14.12
CA CYS A 3 -0.81 52.32 12.99
C CYS A 3 -1.99 51.33 12.91
N ALA A 4 -2.84 51.49 11.91
CA ALA A 4 -3.84 50.51 11.56
C ALA A 4 -3.16 49.24 10.97
N PRO A 5 -3.63 48.02 11.27
CA PRO A 5 -3.09 46.81 10.70
C PRO A 5 -3.43 46.75 9.20
N ARG A 6 -2.41 46.60 8.36
CA ARG A 6 -2.58 46.28 6.93
C ARG A 6 -3.31 44.94 6.82
N SER A 7 -4.53 44.99 6.27
CA SER A 7 -5.27 43.82 5.85
C SER A 7 -4.42 43.02 4.83
N ARG A 8 -4.19 41.73 5.10
CA ARG A 8 -3.64 40.81 4.10
C ARG A 8 -4.56 40.81 2.88
N PRO A 9 -4.04 40.82 1.65
CA PRO A 9 -4.90 40.68 0.47
C PRO A 9 -5.65 39.35 0.58
N GLN A 10 -6.98 39.41 0.53
CA GLN A 10 -7.80 38.23 0.30
C GLN A 10 -7.38 37.64 -1.06
N GLU A 11 -6.81 36.43 -1.07
CA GLU A 11 -6.53 35.68 -2.31
C GLU A 11 -7.87 35.52 -3.04
N ALA A 12 -7.97 36.16 -4.19
CA ALA A 12 -9.11 35.99 -5.08
C ALA A 12 -9.13 34.54 -5.54
N ASN A 13 -10.10 33.79 -5.07
CA ASN A 13 -10.36 32.41 -5.47
C ASN A 13 -10.86 32.44 -6.93
N HIS A 14 -9.96 32.39 -7.91
CA HIS A 14 -10.33 32.31 -9.31
C HIS A 14 -10.97 30.95 -9.57
N ALA A 15 -12.25 30.96 -10.01
CA ALA A 15 -12.94 29.75 -10.40
C ALA A 15 -12.16 28.99 -11.49
N LEU A 16 -11.96 27.71 -11.29
CA LEU A 16 -11.27 26.86 -12.27
C LEU A 16 -12.08 26.71 -13.55
N ARG A 17 -11.41 26.53 -14.69
CA ARG A 17 -12.09 26.22 -15.96
C ARG A 17 -12.82 24.88 -15.82
N PRO A 18 -14.08 24.77 -16.21
CA PRO A 18 -14.90 23.57 -16.04
C PRO A 18 -14.55 22.50 -17.10
N LEU A 19 -13.32 21.99 -17.06
CA LEU A 19 -12.86 20.89 -17.88
C LEU A 19 -12.99 19.59 -17.08
N ASN A 20 -13.26 18.51 -17.77
CA ASN A 20 -13.13 17.17 -17.18
C ASN A 20 -11.64 16.84 -17.04
N VAL A 21 -11.29 16.16 -15.96
CA VAL A 21 -9.94 15.67 -15.71
C VAL A 21 -9.99 14.15 -15.60
N VAL A 22 -9.17 13.48 -16.37
CA VAL A 22 -8.97 12.02 -16.30
C VAL A 22 -7.50 11.78 -16.02
N LEU A 23 -7.23 11.20 -14.85
CA LEU A 23 -5.91 10.73 -14.46
C LEU A 23 -5.90 9.22 -14.50
N ILE A 24 -4.97 8.64 -15.25
CA ILE A 24 -4.70 7.21 -15.25
C ILE A 24 -3.31 7.03 -14.66
N THR A 25 -3.20 6.32 -13.55
CA THR A 25 -1.91 5.88 -13.00
C THR A 25 -1.73 4.40 -13.26
N ILE A 26 -0.55 4.01 -13.74
CA ILE A 26 -0.21 2.63 -14.08
C ILE A 26 0.96 2.23 -13.20
N ASP A 27 0.73 1.23 -12.36
CA ASP A 27 1.71 0.73 -11.39
C ASP A 27 2.92 0.14 -12.10
N THR A 28 4.11 0.40 -11.60
CA THR A 28 5.39 -0.14 -12.07
C THR A 28 5.71 0.02 -13.57
N LEU A 29 4.99 0.88 -14.31
CA LEU A 29 5.17 1.02 -15.76
C LEU A 29 6.46 1.74 -16.11
N ARG A 30 7.39 1.05 -16.74
CA ARG A 30 8.66 1.59 -17.25
C ARG A 30 8.46 2.28 -18.59
N PRO A 31 8.97 3.52 -18.76
CA PRO A 31 8.87 4.23 -20.04
C PRO A 31 9.67 3.54 -21.14
N ASP A 32 10.81 2.93 -20.86
CA ASP A 32 11.65 2.24 -21.85
C ASP A 32 11.05 0.91 -22.36
N HIS A 33 9.89 0.49 -21.83
CA HIS A 33 9.04 -0.59 -22.33
C HIS A 33 7.79 -0.07 -23.07
N LEU A 34 7.80 1.18 -23.57
CA LEU A 34 6.71 1.75 -24.36
C LEU A 34 7.18 2.15 -25.75
N HIS A 35 6.36 1.88 -26.78
CA HIS A 35 6.69 2.22 -28.15
C HIS A 35 6.89 3.73 -28.35
N CYS A 36 6.05 4.59 -27.75
CA CYS A 36 6.21 6.05 -27.82
C CYS A 36 7.48 6.57 -27.13
N TYR A 37 8.16 5.79 -26.28
CA TYR A 37 9.46 6.08 -25.70
C TYR A 37 10.62 5.39 -26.42
N GLY A 38 10.34 4.57 -27.45
CA GLY A 38 11.36 4.03 -28.37
C GLY A 38 11.50 2.50 -28.38
N ASP A 39 10.74 1.75 -27.60
CA ASP A 39 10.72 0.29 -27.68
C ASP A 39 9.91 -0.18 -28.88
N SER A 40 10.59 -0.81 -29.85
CA SER A 40 9.95 -1.34 -31.06
C SER A 40 9.40 -2.76 -30.88
N ASN A 41 9.62 -3.40 -29.74
CA ASN A 41 9.24 -4.79 -29.51
C ASN A 41 7.82 -4.93 -28.94
N ILE A 42 7.23 -3.85 -28.48
CA ILE A 42 5.90 -3.80 -27.86
C ILE A 42 4.92 -2.94 -28.67
N GLU A 43 3.66 -3.31 -28.66
CA GLU A 43 2.57 -2.54 -29.24
C GLU A 43 1.76 -1.87 -28.12
N THR A 44 1.80 -0.52 -28.09
CA THR A 44 1.07 0.31 -27.13
C THR A 44 0.25 1.41 -27.82
N PRO A 45 -0.69 1.04 -28.73
CA PRO A 45 -1.33 1.99 -29.63
C PRO A 45 -2.15 3.07 -28.92
N ALA A 46 -2.73 2.80 -27.75
CA ALA A 46 -3.52 3.79 -27.02
C ALA A 46 -2.64 4.87 -26.38
N LEU A 47 -1.52 4.46 -25.76
CA LEU A 47 -0.53 5.37 -25.19
C LEU A 47 0.21 6.14 -26.29
N ASP A 48 0.54 5.50 -27.42
CA ASP A 48 1.14 6.15 -28.58
C ASP A 48 0.24 7.24 -29.14
N ALA A 49 -1.07 6.95 -29.30
CA ALA A 49 -2.05 7.92 -29.75
C ALA A 49 -2.23 9.08 -28.76
N LEU A 50 -2.15 8.83 -27.45
CA LEU A 50 -2.17 9.87 -26.44
C LEU A 50 -0.93 10.77 -26.54
N ALA A 51 0.25 10.19 -26.63
CA ALA A 51 1.52 10.91 -26.80
C ALA A 51 1.53 11.76 -28.08
N ALA A 52 1.02 11.24 -29.20
CA ALA A 52 0.96 11.96 -30.48
C ALA A 52 0.02 13.18 -30.45
N ARG A 53 -1.07 13.13 -29.66
CA ARG A 53 -2.03 14.25 -29.56
C ARG A 53 -1.78 15.19 -28.37
N GLY A 54 -0.69 15.00 -27.63
CA GLY A 54 -0.38 15.76 -26.43
C GLY A 54 1.11 16.03 -26.25
N VAL A 55 1.51 16.15 -25.00
CA VAL A 55 2.90 16.26 -24.56
C VAL A 55 3.38 14.96 -23.95
N LEU A 56 4.58 14.54 -24.30
CA LEU A 56 5.31 13.44 -23.69
C LEU A 56 6.57 13.97 -23.00
N PHE A 57 6.76 13.64 -21.74
CA PHE A 57 7.95 14.00 -20.96
C PHE A 57 8.96 12.85 -21.03
N GLU A 58 10.10 13.08 -21.70
CA GLU A 58 11.09 12.02 -21.96
C GLU A 58 11.88 11.60 -20.70
N SER A 59 11.99 12.49 -19.71
CA SER A 59 12.74 12.29 -18.47
C SER A 59 11.90 12.69 -17.26
N ALA A 60 10.82 11.95 -17.02
CA ALA A 60 10.03 12.08 -15.81
C ALA A 60 10.50 11.10 -14.72
N VAL A 61 10.50 11.55 -13.46
CA VAL A 61 10.99 10.75 -12.34
C VAL A 61 10.03 10.80 -11.13
N ALA A 62 9.86 9.67 -10.47
CA ALA A 62 9.19 9.55 -9.20
C ALA A 62 10.11 9.95 -8.03
N GLN A 63 9.54 10.22 -6.88
CA GLN A 63 10.27 10.57 -5.66
C GLN A 63 10.56 9.36 -4.79
N THR A 64 9.94 8.23 -5.09
CA THR A 64 10.05 6.99 -4.33
C THR A 64 9.62 5.80 -5.21
N PRO A 65 10.25 4.64 -5.07
CA PRO A 65 9.89 3.44 -5.83
C PRO A 65 8.79 2.62 -5.13
N LEU A 66 7.73 3.28 -4.61
CA LEU A 66 6.65 2.65 -3.85
C LEU A 66 5.31 3.33 -4.14
N THR A 67 4.25 2.55 -4.30
CA THR A 67 2.93 2.99 -4.75
C THR A 67 2.27 4.06 -3.87
N PRO A 68 2.04 3.87 -2.55
CA PRO A 68 1.36 4.88 -1.75
C PRO A 68 2.13 6.21 -1.64
N PRO A 69 3.45 6.24 -1.32
CA PRO A 69 4.15 7.52 -1.21
C PRO A 69 4.31 8.23 -2.56
N SER A 70 4.40 7.49 -3.68
CA SER A 70 4.42 8.10 -5.00
C SER A 70 3.07 8.74 -5.35
N HIS A 71 1.94 8.06 -5.11
CA HIS A 71 0.62 8.64 -5.31
C HIS A 71 0.37 9.85 -4.39
N ALA A 72 0.83 9.81 -3.13
CA ALA A 72 0.78 10.98 -2.26
C ALA A 72 1.55 12.17 -2.86
N SER A 73 2.73 11.91 -3.44
CA SER A 73 3.51 12.93 -4.15
C SER A 73 2.78 13.49 -5.38
N ILE A 74 2.18 12.64 -6.22
CA ILE A 74 1.40 13.04 -7.40
C ILE A 74 0.20 13.91 -6.99
N PHE A 75 -0.55 13.51 -5.97
CA PHE A 75 -1.78 14.21 -5.57
C PHE A 75 -1.55 15.47 -4.77
N THR A 76 -0.44 15.60 -4.06
CA THR A 76 -0.16 16.76 -3.21
C THR A 76 0.86 17.74 -3.80
N GLY A 77 1.64 17.32 -4.78
CA GLY A 77 2.76 18.10 -5.33
C GLY A 77 3.91 18.27 -4.33
N GLN A 78 4.02 17.35 -3.35
CA GLN A 78 4.96 17.42 -2.24
C GLN A 78 5.90 16.22 -2.22
N TYR A 79 7.08 16.41 -1.60
CA TYR A 79 8.00 15.31 -1.30
C TYR A 79 7.49 14.43 -0.15
N PRO A 80 7.92 13.15 -0.06
CA PRO A 80 7.55 12.25 1.04
C PRO A 80 7.86 12.79 2.43
N THR A 81 8.92 13.57 2.59
CA THR A 81 9.28 14.28 3.83
C THR A 81 8.26 15.34 4.27
N VAL A 82 7.39 15.79 3.36
CA VAL A 82 6.41 16.85 3.60
C VAL A 82 4.99 16.30 3.75
N HIS A 83 4.57 15.37 2.89
CA HIS A 83 3.24 14.73 3.00
C HIS A 83 3.23 13.55 3.98
N HIS A 84 4.39 13.10 4.47
CA HIS A 84 4.60 12.08 5.50
C HIS A 84 4.16 10.65 5.14
N VAL A 85 3.72 10.36 3.93
CA VAL A 85 3.54 8.98 3.46
C VAL A 85 4.87 8.52 2.88
N ARG A 86 5.58 7.62 3.59
CA ARG A 86 6.97 7.30 3.26
C ARG A 86 7.21 5.86 2.85
N ASN A 87 6.19 5.00 3.07
CA ASN A 87 6.27 3.59 2.76
C ASN A 87 4.90 3.02 2.40
N THR A 88 4.86 1.80 1.87
CA THR A 88 3.62 1.10 1.49
C THR A 88 2.73 0.78 2.69
N GLY A 89 3.33 0.46 3.83
CA GLY A 89 2.59 0.17 5.07
C GLY A 89 2.95 1.10 6.21
N GLY A 90 2.02 1.27 7.15
CA GLY A 90 2.24 2.04 8.38
C GLY A 90 2.14 3.57 8.23
N PHE A 91 1.74 4.08 7.07
CA PHE A 91 1.57 5.52 6.82
C PHE A 91 0.20 5.82 6.25
N VAL A 92 -0.35 6.95 6.64
CA VAL A 92 -1.66 7.44 6.19
C VAL A 92 -1.51 8.89 5.73
N LEU A 93 -2.10 9.24 4.59
CA LEU A 93 -2.15 10.62 4.15
C LEU A 93 -2.97 11.44 5.16
N PRO A 94 -2.40 12.47 5.80
CA PRO A 94 -3.09 13.24 6.83
C PRO A 94 -4.42 13.82 6.32
N SER A 95 -5.46 13.81 7.15
CA SER A 95 -6.77 14.39 6.81
C SER A 95 -6.69 15.90 6.51
N SER A 96 -5.66 16.57 7.03
CA SER A 96 -5.36 17.99 6.75
C SER A 96 -4.73 18.22 5.38
N ALA A 97 -4.24 17.16 4.70
CA ALA A 97 -3.71 17.28 3.35
C ALA A 97 -4.79 17.76 2.38
N LYS A 98 -4.38 18.52 1.38
CA LYS A 98 -5.26 18.98 0.30
C LYS A 98 -4.84 18.33 -1.03
N PRO A 99 -5.16 17.04 -1.22
CA PRO A 99 -4.87 16.36 -2.48
C PRO A 99 -5.72 16.93 -3.62
N LEU A 100 -5.33 16.66 -4.85
CA LEU A 100 -6.00 17.14 -6.07
C LEU A 100 -7.52 16.91 -6.03
N ALA A 101 -7.96 15.73 -5.61
CA ALA A 101 -9.39 15.40 -5.52
C ALA A 101 -10.14 16.37 -4.60
N ARG A 102 -9.56 16.69 -3.44
CA ARG A 102 -10.15 17.64 -2.49
C ARG A 102 -10.22 19.05 -3.06
N ILE A 103 -9.16 19.49 -3.75
CA ILE A 103 -9.12 20.80 -4.40
C ILE A 103 -10.24 20.92 -5.44
N LEU A 104 -10.42 19.89 -6.28
CA LEU A 104 -11.45 19.89 -7.32
C LEU A 104 -12.86 19.72 -6.76
N GLN A 105 -13.05 18.88 -5.74
CA GLN A 105 -14.34 18.73 -5.05
C GLN A 105 -14.79 20.05 -4.42
N ASP A 106 -13.90 20.79 -3.75
CA ASP A 106 -14.17 22.09 -3.15
C ASP A 106 -14.57 23.15 -4.21
N GLN A 107 -14.21 22.93 -5.48
CA GLN A 107 -14.59 23.77 -6.63
C GLN A 107 -15.84 23.24 -7.38
N GLY A 108 -16.49 22.18 -6.88
CA GLY A 108 -17.76 21.66 -7.40
C GLY A 108 -17.63 20.58 -8.48
N TRP A 109 -16.45 19.97 -8.68
CA TRP A 109 -16.28 18.80 -9.55
C TRP A 109 -16.93 17.56 -8.92
N ASP A 110 -17.55 16.72 -9.74
CA ASP A 110 -17.87 15.35 -9.33
C ASP A 110 -16.57 14.51 -9.38
N THR A 111 -16.25 13.80 -8.31
CA THR A 111 -14.93 13.16 -8.14
C THR A 111 -15.07 11.67 -7.89
N ALA A 112 -14.39 10.86 -8.68
CA ALA A 112 -14.39 9.41 -8.52
C ALA A 112 -13.01 8.79 -8.70
N ALA A 113 -12.75 7.73 -7.94
CA ALA A 113 -11.56 6.91 -8.01
C ALA A 113 -11.92 5.43 -8.11
N PHE A 114 -11.19 4.69 -8.95
CA PHE A 114 -11.28 3.25 -9.12
C PHE A 114 -9.86 2.68 -9.05
N VAL A 115 -9.56 1.93 -8.00
CA VAL A 115 -8.20 1.44 -7.75
C VAL A 115 -8.11 -0.06 -7.87
N SER A 116 -7.02 -0.56 -8.43
CA SER A 116 -6.78 -1.98 -8.69
C SER A 116 -5.97 -2.68 -7.59
N SER A 117 -5.50 -1.96 -6.57
CA SER A 117 -4.62 -2.54 -5.54
C SER A 117 -5.05 -2.18 -4.12
N ALA A 118 -4.91 -3.15 -3.21
CA ALA A 118 -5.20 -2.99 -1.79
C ALA A 118 -4.30 -1.96 -1.09
N VAL A 119 -3.11 -1.66 -1.64
CA VAL A 119 -2.19 -0.64 -1.10
C VAL A 119 -2.72 0.79 -1.26
N LEU A 120 -3.81 0.97 -2.01
CA LEU A 120 -4.50 2.25 -2.20
C LEU A 120 -5.91 2.28 -1.59
N LYS A 121 -6.22 1.40 -0.64
CA LYS A 121 -7.52 1.39 0.04
C LYS A 121 -7.78 2.71 0.81
N LYS A 122 -9.07 2.99 1.07
CA LYS A 122 -9.52 4.16 1.85
C LYS A 122 -8.77 4.36 3.17
N ALA A 123 -8.40 3.25 3.82
CA ALA A 123 -7.68 3.27 5.10
C ALA A 123 -6.35 4.05 5.04
N ILE A 124 -5.77 4.24 3.85
CA ILE A 124 -4.51 4.98 3.65
C ILE A 124 -4.77 6.49 3.42
N GLY A 125 -6.04 6.93 3.40
CA GLY A 125 -6.41 8.35 3.34
C GLY A 125 -6.51 8.93 1.93
N PHE A 126 -6.35 8.13 0.86
CA PHE A 126 -6.46 8.61 -0.53
C PHE A 126 -7.88 8.95 -0.96
N ASN A 127 -8.90 8.50 -0.22
CA ASN A 127 -10.30 8.85 -0.50
C ASN A 127 -10.65 10.31 -0.20
N ASN A 128 -9.75 11.09 0.40
CA ASN A 128 -9.97 12.50 0.73
C ASN A 128 -10.25 13.34 -0.54
N GLY A 129 -11.47 13.84 -0.67
CA GLY A 129 -11.93 14.64 -1.80
C GLY A 129 -12.60 13.83 -2.91
N PHE A 130 -12.76 12.51 -2.78
CA PHE A 130 -13.53 11.70 -3.72
C PHE A 130 -14.95 11.47 -3.20
N THR A 131 -15.96 11.73 -4.05
CA THR A 131 -17.36 11.39 -3.79
C THR A 131 -17.61 9.90 -3.93
N VAL A 132 -16.96 9.28 -4.93
CA VAL A 132 -16.94 7.83 -5.15
C VAL A 132 -15.50 7.36 -5.05
N TYR A 133 -15.27 6.34 -4.22
CA TYR A 133 -13.97 5.69 -4.12
C TYR A 133 -14.17 4.18 -4.12
N ASP A 134 -13.86 3.53 -5.24
CA ASP A 134 -14.02 2.08 -5.39
C ASP A 134 -12.68 1.38 -5.17
N ASP A 135 -12.54 0.80 -3.99
CA ASP A 135 -11.40 -0.01 -3.54
C ASP A 135 -11.80 -1.47 -3.25
N GLN A 136 -12.92 -1.90 -3.84
CA GLN A 136 -13.47 -3.25 -3.69
C GLN A 136 -12.65 -4.24 -4.51
N MET A 137 -11.82 -5.02 -3.86
CA MET A 137 -11.10 -6.12 -4.51
C MET A 137 -12.04 -7.33 -4.70
N PRO A 138 -11.82 -8.17 -5.75
CA PRO A 138 -12.64 -9.37 -5.96
C PRO A 138 -12.51 -10.33 -4.79
N ARG A 139 -13.62 -10.91 -4.33
CA ARG A 139 -13.61 -12.03 -3.38
C ARG A 139 -13.61 -13.33 -4.18
N GLN A 140 -12.53 -14.07 -4.15
CA GLN A 140 -12.48 -15.41 -4.75
C GLN A 140 -12.92 -16.46 -3.72
N GLY A 141 -14.20 -16.85 -3.77
CA GLY A 141 -14.74 -18.07 -3.13
C GLY A 141 -14.66 -18.12 -1.59
N ASN A 142 -15.12 -19.25 -1.01
CA ASN A 142 -15.11 -19.56 0.41
C ASN A 142 -13.71 -19.95 0.96
N LYS A 143 -12.64 -19.75 0.24
CA LYS A 143 -11.28 -20.02 0.72
C LYS A 143 -10.70 -18.75 1.29
N ARG A 144 -10.37 -18.78 2.59
CA ARG A 144 -9.58 -17.77 3.30
C ARG A 144 -8.10 -17.81 2.87
N ASP A 145 -7.81 -17.92 1.57
CA ASP A 145 -6.50 -17.64 1.03
C ASP A 145 -6.44 -16.14 0.70
N PHE A 146 -6.01 -15.37 1.68
CA PHE A 146 -5.96 -13.92 1.66
C PHE A 146 -5.00 -13.32 0.60
N GLY A 147 -4.31 -14.15 -0.17
CA GLY A 147 -3.28 -13.73 -1.12
C GLY A 147 -3.82 -13.28 -2.48
N GLU A 148 -4.96 -13.83 -2.93
CA GLU A 148 -5.53 -13.53 -4.26
C GLU A 148 -6.54 -12.37 -4.25
N ASP A 149 -6.89 -11.84 -3.07
CA ASP A 149 -7.91 -10.79 -2.89
C ASP A 149 -7.31 -9.36 -2.80
N ALA A 150 -6.01 -9.20 -3.01
CA ALA A 150 -5.33 -7.92 -2.81
C ALA A 150 -5.23 -7.06 -4.08
N GLU A 151 -5.56 -7.63 -5.24
CA GLU A 151 -5.50 -6.96 -6.54
C GLU A 151 -6.79 -7.16 -7.34
N ARG A 152 -7.05 -6.25 -8.28
CA ARG A 152 -8.11 -6.33 -9.27
C ARG A 152 -7.52 -6.09 -10.65
N LYS A 153 -7.85 -6.96 -11.63
CA LYS A 153 -7.38 -6.80 -13.01
C LYS A 153 -7.84 -5.47 -13.61
N GLY A 154 -6.97 -4.87 -14.41
CA GLY A 154 -7.23 -3.57 -15.02
C GLY A 154 -8.53 -3.51 -15.82
N GLY A 155 -8.94 -4.62 -16.49
CA GLY A 155 -10.22 -4.71 -17.18
C GLY A 155 -11.42 -4.48 -16.28
N ASP A 156 -11.46 -5.14 -15.13
CA ASP A 156 -12.56 -5.02 -14.16
C ASP A 156 -12.60 -3.61 -13.54
N THR A 157 -11.44 -3.01 -13.31
CA THR A 157 -11.33 -1.64 -12.81
C THR A 157 -11.86 -0.63 -13.83
N VAL A 158 -11.51 -0.81 -15.10
CA VAL A 158 -12.01 0.03 -16.19
C VAL A 158 -13.51 -0.14 -16.38
N ASP A 159 -14.05 -1.35 -16.30
CA ASP A 159 -15.50 -1.59 -16.40
C ASP A 159 -16.28 -0.78 -15.36
N ARG A 160 -15.86 -0.80 -14.10
CA ARG A 160 -16.47 0.00 -13.02
C ARG A 160 -16.34 1.52 -13.26
N ALA A 161 -15.18 1.96 -13.75
CA ALA A 161 -14.99 3.36 -14.11
C ALA A 161 -15.92 3.79 -15.27
N LEU A 162 -16.14 2.92 -16.26
CA LEU A 162 -17.07 3.14 -17.37
C LEU A 162 -18.52 3.19 -16.91
N GLU A 163 -18.94 2.32 -15.99
CA GLU A 163 -20.26 2.37 -15.38
C GLU A 163 -20.50 3.73 -14.73
N TRP A 164 -19.58 4.19 -13.90
CA TRP A 164 -19.68 5.51 -13.27
C TRP A 164 -19.67 6.63 -14.31
N LEU A 165 -18.77 6.60 -15.29
CA LEU A 165 -18.69 7.61 -16.35
C LEU A 165 -20.01 7.76 -17.10
N ASN A 166 -20.76 6.67 -17.33
CA ASN A 166 -22.04 6.69 -17.98
C ASN A 166 -23.10 7.46 -17.20
N THR A 167 -23.00 7.53 -15.87
CA THR A 167 -23.93 8.29 -15.01
C THR A 167 -23.67 9.80 -15.02
N GLN A 168 -22.50 10.24 -15.51
CA GLN A 168 -22.12 11.66 -15.45
C GLN A 168 -22.92 12.52 -16.44
N SER A 169 -23.42 13.66 -16.00
CA SER A 169 -24.21 14.58 -16.80
C SER A 169 -23.98 16.05 -16.41
N GLY A 170 -23.31 16.80 -17.28
CA GLY A 170 -23.31 18.27 -17.25
C GLY A 170 -22.32 18.97 -16.32
N LYS A 171 -21.91 18.36 -15.23
CA LYS A 171 -20.86 18.90 -14.36
C LYS A 171 -19.47 18.48 -14.81
N PRO A 172 -18.43 19.30 -14.57
CA PRO A 172 -17.07 18.85 -14.73
C PRO A 172 -16.78 17.73 -13.73
N TYR A 173 -15.96 16.78 -14.12
CA TYR A 173 -15.59 15.67 -13.26
C TYR A 173 -14.08 15.46 -13.19
N PHE A 174 -13.64 14.87 -12.09
CA PHE A 174 -12.31 14.29 -11.92
C PHE A 174 -12.46 12.77 -11.75
N LEU A 175 -11.91 12.03 -12.71
CA LEU A 175 -11.85 10.58 -12.70
C LEU A 175 -10.40 10.13 -12.55
N TRP A 176 -10.10 9.40 -11.49
CA TRP A 176 -8.85 8.69 -11.31
C TRP A 176 -9.05 7.19 -11.48
N VAL A 177 -8.27 6.59 -12.37
CA VAL A 177 -8.22 5.13 -12.55
C VAL A 177 -6.79 4.68 -12.33
N HIS A 178 -6.61 3.81 -11.35
CA HIS A 178 -5.33 3.17 -11.08
C HIS A 178 -5.36 1.74 -11.60
N LEU A 179 -4.39 1.39 -12.45
CA LEU A 179 -4.22 0.06 -13.03
C LEU A 179 -2.99 -0.59 -12.42
N TYR A 180 -3.17 -1.80 -11.85
CA TYR A 180 -2.11 -2.51 -11.16
C TYR A 180 -1.23 -3.35 -12.11
N ASP A 181 -1.82 -3.89 -13.21
CA ASP A 181 -1.01 -4.48 -14.27
C ASP A 181 -0.13 -3.35 -14.92
N PRO A 182 1.17 -3.49 -15.09
CA PRO A 182 2.04 -4.66 -15.03
C PRO A 182 2.85 -4.76 -13.71
N HIS A 183 2.30 -5.31 -12.68
CA HIS A 183 3.00 -5.56 -11.41
C HIS A 183 3.28 -7.06 -11.22
N MET A 184 4.42 -7.41 -10.61
CA MET A 184 4.73 -8.81 -10.30
C MET A 184 3.67 -9.43 -9.35
N PRO A 185 3.27 -10.72 -9.60
CA PRO A 185 3.75 -11.67 -10.60
C PRO A 185 3.14 -11.42 -11.98
N TYR A 186 3.99 -11.39 -13.03
CA TYR A 186 3.53 -11.07 -14.39
C TYR A 186 2.75 -12.25 -14.99
N ASN A 187 1.42 -12.10 -15.09
CA ASN A 187 0.52 -13.10 -15.64
C ASN A 187 -0.49 -12.45 -16.60
N PRO A 188 -0.04 -12.03 -17.79
CA PRO A 188 -0.90 -11.33 -18.75
C PRO A 188 -2.08 -12.20 -19.15
N PRO A 189 -3.31 -11.63 -19.22
CA PRO A 189 -4.50 -12.41 -19.48
C PRO A 189 -4.73 -12.73 -20.97
N GLY A 190 -5.44 -13.82 -21.24
CA GLY A 190 -5.93 -14.16 -22.58
C GLY A 190 -4.82 -14.33 -23.61
N ALA A 191 -5.00 -13.75 -24.80
CA ALA A 191 -4.05 -13.85 -25.92
C ALA A 191 -2.69 -13.19 -25.65
N PHE A 192 -2.60 -12.25 -24.69
CA PHE A 192 -1.34 -11.60 -24.33
C PHE A 192 -0.35 -12.58 -23.70
N LYS A 193 -0.85 -13.57 -22.97
CA LYS A 193 -0.02 -14.62 -22.36
C LYS A 193 0.77 -15.41 -23.39
N ASP A 194 0.14 -15.78 -24.49
CA ASP A 194 0.80 -16.56 -25.55
C ASP A 194 1.69 -15.66 -26.41
N LYS A 195 1.23 -14.45 -26.76
CA LYS A 195 1.97 -13.49 -27.58
C LYS A 195 3.27 -13.04 -26.90
N TYR A 196 3.25 -12.80 -25.60
CA TYR A 196 4.38 -12.29 -24.81
C TYR A 196 4.95 -13.32 -23.84
N LYS A 197 4.91 -14.62 -24.19
CA LYS A 197 5.36 -15.70 -23.31
C LYS A 197 6.80 -15.54 -22.80
N SER A 198 7.71 -14.96 -23.61
CA SER A 198 9.11 -14.70 -23.25
C SER A 198 9.33 -13.35 -22.55
N ALA A 199 8.35 -12.47 -22.54
CA ALA A 199 8.38 -11.14 -21.94
C ALA A 199 7.03 -10.83 -21.25
N PRO A 200 6.69 -11.55 -20.17
CA PRO A 200 5.36 -11.46 -19.56
C PRO A 200 5.05 -10.07 -18.99
N TYR A 201 6.05 -9.31 -18.55
CA TYR A 201 5.91 -7.91 -18.16
C TYR A 201 5.39 -7.05 -19.33
N ASP A 202 5.96 -7.18 -20.53
CA ASP A 202 5.49 -6.49 -21.74
C ASP A 202 4.08 -6.95 -22.14
N GLY A 203 3.77 -8.21 -21.85
CA GLY A 203 2.42 -8.75 -22.08
C GLY A 203 1.35 -8.08 -21.22
N GLU A 204 1.67 -7.75 -19.97
CA GLU A 204 0.77 -6.98 -19.10
C GLU A 204 0.70 -5.51 -19.50
N ILE A 205 1.80 -4.90 -19.95
CA ILE A 205 1.78 -3.55 -20.52
C ILE A 205 0.85 -3.48 -21.73
N ALA A 206 0.98 -4.41 -22.67
CA ALA A 206 0.13 -4.46 -23.86
C ALA A 206 -1.36 -4.69 -23.52
N TYR A 207 -1.66 -5.50 -22.51
CA TYR A 207 -3.00 -5.66 -21.98
C TYR A 207 -3.51 -4.35 -21.38
N THR A 208 -2.73 -3.70 -20.54
CA THR A 208 -3.06 -2.44 -19.87
C THR A 208 -3.28 -1.31 -20.88
N ASP A 209 -2.47 -1.22 -21.93
CA ASP A 209 -2.68 -0.28 -23.04
C ASP A 209 -4.06 -0.45 -23.67
N GLY A 210 -4.50 -1.71 -23.87
CA GLY A 210 -5.84 -2.00 -24.35
C GLY A 210 -6.94 -1.47 -23.43
N GLN A 211 -6.76 -1.56 -22.10
CA GLN A 211 -7.72 -1.04 -21.13
C GLN A 211 -7.72 0.50 -21.11
N VAL A 212 -6.54 1.12 -21.21
CA VAL A 212 -6.40 2.58 -21.38
C VAL A 212 -7.17 3.02 -22.64
N GLY A 213 -7.03 2.30 -23.75
CA GLY A 213 -7.75 2.59 -25.00
C GLY A 213 -9.25 2.59 -24.82
N ARG A 214 -9.81 1.56 -24.16
CA ARG A 214 -11.25 1.46 -23.85
C ARG A 214 -11.75 2.67 -23.05
N LEU A 215 -10.99 3.07 -22.01
CA LEU A 215 -11.35 4.19 -21.17
C LEU A 215 -11.30 5.52 -21.96
N LEU A 216 -10.23 5.76 -22.71
CA LEU A 216 -10.07 6.98 -23.50
C LEU A 216 -11.13 7.12 -24.59
N ASP A 217 -11.52 6.04 -25.23
CA ASP A 217 -12.62 6.01 -26.22
C ASP A 217 -13.95 6.41 -25.57
N ALA A 218 -14.25 5.89 -24.41
CA ALA A 218 -15.48 6.24 -23.69
C ALA A 218 -15.48 7.71 -23.24
N VAL A 219 -14.35 8.20 -22.67
CA VAL A 219 -14.18 9.61 -22.30
C VAL A 219 -14.36 10.54 -23.50
N SER A 220 -13.83 10.17 -24.66
CA SER A 220 -13.96 10.98 -25.87
C SER A 220 -15.39 11.04 -26.42
N LYS A 221 -16.15 9.94 -26.28
CA LYS A 221 -17.56 9.86 -26.68
C LYS A 221 -18.50 10.61 -25.73
N LYS A 222 -18.13 10.66 -24.43
CA LYS A 222 -18.96 11.26 -23.37
C LYS A 222 -18.97 12.79 -23.41
N ALA A 223 -17.87 13.42 -23.79
CA ALA A 223 -17.74 14.87 -23.77
C ALA A 223 -17.24 15.41 -25.13
N PRO A 224 -17.68 16.61 -25.54
CA PRO A 224 -17.20 17.25 -26.77
C PRO A 224 -15.67 17.39 -26.80
N ALA A 225 -15.11 17.39 -28.00
CA ALA A 225 -13.69 17.68 -28.20
C ALA A 225 -13.29 18.98 -27.49
N GLY A 226 -12.16 18.98 -26.80
CA GLY A 226 -11.66 20.14 -26.05
C GLY A 226 -12.27 20.33 -24.65
N LYS A 227 -12.99 19.35 -24.12
CA LYS A 227 -13.53 19.37 -22.74
C LYS A 227 -12.76 18.48 -21.76
N ASN A 228 -11.89 17.61 -22.22
CA ASN A 228 -11.15 16.66 -21.39
C ASN A 228 -9.66 17.01 -21.34
N VAL A 229 -9.09 17.07 -20.15
CA VAL A 229 -7.65 16.96 -19.89
C VAL A 229 -7.40 15.55 -19.43
N VAL A 230 -6.54 14.83 -20.15
CA VAL A 230 -6.14 13.45 -19.84
C VAL A 230 -4.67 13.46 -19.44
N ALA A 231 -4.33 12.79 -18.36
CA ALA A 231 -2.96 12.53 -17.96
C ALA A 231 -2.77 11.04 -17.70
N VAL A 232 -1.65 10.50 -18.17
CA VAL A 232 -1.17 9.16 -17.83
C VAL A 232 0.19 9.30 -17.18
N LEU A 233 0.34 8.72 -15.99
CA LEU A 233 1.61 8.61 -15.28
C LEU A 233 1.80 7.17 -14.81
N SER A 234 3.03 6.67 -14.87
CA SER A 234 3.38 5.61 -13.91
C SER A 234 3.71 6.24 -12.56
N ASP A 235 3.42 5.53 -11.50
CA ASP A 235 3.77 5.98 -10.15
C ASP A 235 5.25 5.76 -9.85
N HIS A 236 5.80 4.61 -10.24
CA HIS A 236 7.23 4.28 -10.26
C HIS A 236 7.51 3.25 -11.37
N GLY A 237 8.75 2.81 -11.47
CA GLY A 237 9.18 1.75 -12.40
C GLY A 237 9.32 0.39 -11.69
N GLU A 238 9.93 -0.54 -12.40
CA GLU A 238 10.15 -1.93 -11.97
C GLU A 238 11.59 -2.35 -12.29
N SER A 239 12.27 -2.98 -11.35
CA SER A 239 13.53 -3.62 -11.65
C SER A 239 13.26 -5.04 -12.14
N LEU A 240 13.79 -5.35 -13.31
CA LEU A 240 13.68 -6.67 -13.93
C LEU A 240 14.99 -7.44 -13.76
N SER A 241 15.59 -7.36 -12.58
CA SER A 241 16.89 -7.87 -12.13
C SER A 241 18.08 -6.92 -12.27
N GLU A 242 17.88 -5.69 -12.74
CA GLU A 242 18.95 -4.68 -12.74
C GLU A 242 19.42 -4.43 -11.30
N HIS A 243 20.72 -4.22 -11.14
CA HIS A 243 21.37 -4.00 -9.84
C HIS A 243 21.10 -5.10 -8.79
N GLY A 244 20.53 -6.25 -9.20
CA GLY A 244 20.18 -7.35 -8.31
C GLY A 244 18.89 -7.18 -7.51
N GLU A 245 18.09 -6.17 -7.81
CA GLU A 245 16.70 -6.06 -7.39
C GLU A 245 15.81 -6.76 -8.43
N TYR A 246 14.76 -7.45 -7.98
CA TYR A 246 13.88 -8.22 -8.85
C TYR A 246 12.48 -7.63 -8.97
N THR A 247 12.20 -6.62 -8.16
CA THR A 247 10.95 -5.87 -8.14
C THR A 247 11.26 -4.38 -7.94
N HIS A 248 10.79 -3.76 -6.89
CA HIS A 248 11.01 -2.36 -6.57
C HIS A 248 11.03 -2.15 -5.05
N GLY A 249 11.38 -0.95 -4.62
CA GLY A 249 11.27 -0.51 -3.23
C GLY A 249 12.60 -0.46 -2.48
N VAL A 250 13.61 -1.22 -2.87
CA VAL A 250 14.90 -1.28 -2.14
C VAL A 250 15.87 -0.23 -2.62
N PHE A 251 16.05 -0.07 -3.93
CA PHE A 251 17.02 0.84 -4.51
C PHE A 251 16.40 2.09 -5.14
N LEU A 252 17.26 3.06 -5.44
CA LEU A 252 16.87 4.34 -6.06
C LEU A 252 17.41 4.49 -7.49
N TYR A 253 17.56 3.39 -8.21
CA TYR A 253 18.02 3.44 -9.60
C TYR A 253 16.90 3.85 -10.56
N ASP A 254 17.28 4.35 -11.74
CA ASP A 254 16.33 4.81 -12.76
C ASP A 254 15.37 3.70 -13.25
N ALA A 255 15.76 2.42 -13.13
CA ALA A 255 14.87 1.29 -13.43
C ALA A 255 13.56 1.35 -12.62
N THR A 256 13.63 1.80 -11.37
CA THR A 256 12.47 1.89 -10.46
C THR A 256 11.95 3.33 -10.30
N LEU A 257 12.67 4.36 -10.73
CA LEU A 257 12.29 5.77 -10.52
C LEU A 257 11.94 6.53 -11.80
N ARG A 258 12.42 6.13 -12.99
CA ARG A 258 11.94 6.72 -14.24
C ARG A 258 10.51 6.27 -14.52
N ILE A 259 9.66 7.25 -14.84
CA ILE A 259 8.23 7.04 -15.06
C ILE A 259 7.79 7.50 -16.44
N ALA A 260 6.77 6.84 -16.99
CA ALA A 260 6.02 7.36 -18.10
C ALA A 260 5.19 8.56 -17.64
N PHE A 261 5.22 9.66 -18.38
CA PHE A 261 4.39 10.83 -18.11
C PHE A 261 3.97 11.48 -19.42
N MET A 262 2.66 11.54 -19.64
CA MET A 262 2.09 12.19 -20.82
C MET A 262 0.76 12.85 -20.48
N MET A 263 0.47 13.96 -21.18
CA MET A 263 -0.78 14.73 -21.02
C MET A 263 -1.31 15.17 -22.36
N ALA A 264 -2.65 15.17 -22.51
CA ALA A 264 -3.31 15.72 -23.70
C ALA A 264 -4.60 16.45 -23.31
N GLY A 265 -4.95 17.49 -24.07
CA GLY A 265 -6.18 18.25 -23.82
C GLY A 265 -6.04 19.74 -24.15
N PRO A 266 -7.04 20.55 -23.76
CA PRO A 266 -7.02 21.99 -24.02
C PRO A 266 -5.81 22.68 -23.39
N GLY A 267 -5.10 23.46 -24.21
CA GLY A 267 -3.90 24.19 -23.79
C GLY A 267 -2.62 23.36 -23.80
N ILE A 268 -2.68 22.11 -24.28
CA ILE A 268 -1.54 21.21 -24.43
C ILE A 268 -1.27 21.02 -25.95
N PRO A 269 -0.08 21.36 -26.46
CA PRO A 269 0.25 21.16 -27.86
C PRO A 269 0.39 19.67 -28.20
N SER A 270 -0.03 19.31 -29.43
CA SER A 270 0.11 17.96 -29.95
C SER A 270 1.55 17.65 -30.36
N GLY A 271 2.01 16.43 -30.09
CA GLY A 271 3.31 15.91 -30.51
C GLY A 271 4.52 16.59 -29.85
N LEU A 272 4.31 17.33 -28.76
CA LEU A 272 5.41 17.93 -28.02
C LEU A 272 6.17 16.89 -27.21
N ARG A 273 7.49 16.92 -27.31
CA ARG A 273 8.39 16.10 -26.48
C ARG A 273 9.25 17.03 -25.61
N VAL A 274 9.12 16.88 -24.29
CA VAL A 274 9.90 17.64 -23.31
C VAL A 274 11.05 16.77 -22.80
N LYS A 275 12.29 17.17 -23.16
CA LYS A 275 13.52 16.40 -22.82
C LYS A 275 14.05 16.69 -21.41
N GLN A 276 13.71 17.86 -20.88
CA GLN A 276 14.15 18.25 -19.55
C GLN A 276 13.59 17.30 -18.48
N GLN A 277 14.36 17.06 -17.43
CA GLN A 277 13.87 16.34 -16.27
C GLN A 277 12.66 17.05 -15.67
N VAL A 278 11.61 16.29 -15.43
CA VAL A 278 10.43 16.67 -14.65
C VAL A 278 10.16 15.62 -13.57
N ARG A 279 9.32 15.94 -12.59
CA ARG A 279 9.05 15.10 -11.44
C ARG A 279 7.57 14.78 -11.35
N SER A 280 7.21 13.66 -10.73
CA SER A 280 5.79 13.32 -10.52
C SER A 280 5.06 14.39 -9.71
N ILE A 281 5.72 15.06 -8.77
CA ILE A 281 5.17 16.18 -7.98
C ILE A 281 4.82 17.41 -8.84
N ASP A 282 5.35 17.52 -10.06
CA ASP A 282 5.08 18.65 -10.95
C ASP A 282 3.70 18.52 -11.64
N PHE A 283 3.06 17.34 -11.54
CA PHE A 283 1.73 17.09 -12.11
C PHE A 283 0.66 18.01 -11.51
N LEU A 284 0.53 18.07 -10.19
CA LEU A 284 -0.51 18.85 -9.51
C LEU A 284 -0.49 20.34 -9.93
N PRO A 285 0.62 21.08 -9.76
CA PRO A 285 0.65 22.50 -10.13
C PRO A 285 0.47 22.73 -11.63
N THR A 286 0.91 21.80 -12.48
CA THR A 286 0.72 21.88 -13.94
C THR A 286 -0.74 21.73 -14.31
N LEU A 287 -1.43 20.74 -13.77
CA LEU A 287 -2.86 20.52 -14.01
C LEU A 287 -3.68 21.73 -13.52
N LEU A 288 -3.43 22.23 -12.31
CA LEU A 288 -4.15 23.39 -11.80
C LEU A 288 -3.92 24.63 -12.65
N ALA A 289 -2.71 24.85 -13.15
CA ALA A 289 -2.42 25.96 -14.09
C ALA A 289 -3.19 25.82 -15.41
N LEU A 290 -3.31 24.61 -15.98
CA LEU A 290 -4.15 24.33 -17.15
C LEU A 290 -5.63 24.64 -16.88
N LEU A 291 -6.10 24.39 -15.67
CA LEU A 291 -7.45 24.73 -15.23
C LEU A 291 -7.61 26.23 -14.87
N GLY A 292 -6.54 27.03 -14.97
CA GLY A 292 -6.56 28.47 -14.67
C GLY A 292 -6.44 28.81 -13.17
N GLY A 293 -6.08 27.83 -12.36
CA GLY A 293 -5.86 27.97 -10.92
C GLY A 293 -4.39 27.97 -10.52
N ARG A 294 -4.17 27.89 -9.21
CA ARG A 294 -2.85 27.75 -8.59
C ARG A 294 -2.91 26.68 -7.50
N ALA A 295 -1.79 26.00 -7.28
CA ALA A 295 -1.70 25.05 -6.18
C ALA A 295 -1.76 25.77 -4.83
N PRO A 296 -2.49 25.26 -3.87
CA PRO A 296 -2.56 25.84 -2.53
C PRO A 296 -1.32 25.51 -1.70
N GLY A 297 -0.87 26.48 -0.89
CA GLY A 297 0.17 26.27 0.11
C GLY A 297 1.59 26.11 -0.45
N ALA A 298 2.48 25.62 0.41
CA ALA A 298 3.88 25.33 0.06
C ALA A 298 3.97 23.93 -0.54
N ILE A 299 4.13 23.85 -1.87
CA ILE A 299 4.42 22.62 -2.60
C ILE A 299 5.83 22.70 -3.19
N GLN A 300 6.43 21.55 -3.50
CA GLN A 300 7.74 21.47 -4.14
C GLN A 300 7.64 21.24 -5.65
N GLY A 301 6.45 20.88 -6.15
CA GLY A 301 6.18 20.71 -7.56
C GLY A 301 6.16 22.03 -8.33
N LEU A 302 6.58 22.00 -9.60
CA LEU A 302 6.61 23.13 -10.52
C LEU A 302 5.50 23.05 -11.57
N ASN A 303 5.02 24.20 -11.99
CA ASN A 303 4.13 24.31 -13.13
C ASN A 303 4.92 24.16 -14.45
N LEU A 304 4.63 23.09 -15.21
CA LEU A 304 5.29 22.77 -16.48
C LEU A 304 4.63 23.43 -17.72
N VAL A 305 3.52 24.16 -17.57
CA VAL A 305 2.83 24.83 -18.69
C VAL A 305 3.75 25.74 -19.51
N PRO A 306 4.73 26.47 -18.93
CA PRO A 306 5.69 27.25 -19.71
C PRO A 306 6.49 26.41 -20.74
N ALA A 307 6.80 25.15 -20.44
CA ALA A 307 7.47 24.25 -21.39
C ALA A 307 6.62 23.96 -22.63
N PHE A 308 5.30 24.07 -22.56
CA PHE A 308 4.39 23.85 -23.69
C PHE A 308 4.51 24.91 -24.79
N SER A 309 5.06 26.07 -24.46
CA SER A 309 5.39 27.13 -25.41
C SER A 309 6.91 27.23 -25.70
N GLY A 310 7.68 26.21 -25.38
CA GLY A 310 9.13 26.16 -25.58
C GLY A 310 9.95 27.00 -24.60
N GLN A 311 9.34 27.52 -23.55
CA GLN A 311 10.07 28.18 -22.47
C GLN A 311 10.81 27.17 -21.63
N ALA A 312 12.01 27.53 -21.14
CA ALA A 312 12.74 26.69 -20.22
C ALA A 312 12.00 26.62 -18.86
N VAL A 313 11.73 25.43 -18.38
CA VAL A 313 11.35 25.22 -16.99
C VAL A 313 12.64 25.21 -16.17
N PRO A 314 12.68 25.83 -14.98
CA PRO A 314 13.85 25.71 -14.12
C PRO A 314 14.24 24.24 -13.94
N THR A 315 15.53 23.94 -14.14
CA THR A 315 16.04 22.57 -13.94
C THR A 315 16.14 22.33 -12.44
N GLU A 316 15.05 21.80 -11.88
CA GLU A 316 15.03 21.47 -10.47
C GLU A 316 15.64 20.08 -10.25
N ILE A 317 16.30 19.97 -9.11
CA ILE A 317 16.74 18.67 -8.61
C ILE A 317 15.50 17.84 -8.22
N SER A 318 15.56 16.53 -8.43
CA SER A 318 14.61 15.59 -7.84
C SER A 318 15.20 15.05 -6.55
N TYR A 319 14.48 15.19 -5.46
CA TYR A 319 14.74 14.45 -4.24
C TYR A 319 14.08 13.07 -4.37
N GLU A 320 14.82 12.05 -3.97
CA GLU A 320 14.38 10.66 -4.04
C GLU A 320 14.69 9.96 -2.71
N GLU A 321 13.81 9.06 -2.28
CA GLU A 321 14.04 8.28 -1.07
C GLU A 321 13.38 6.90 -1.12
N THR A 322 13.95 5.97 -0.38
CA THR A 322 13.26 4.76 0.09
C THR A 322 13.64 4.47 1.54
N VAL A 323 12.63 4.33 2.37
CA VAL A 323 12.79 3.91 3.77
C VAL A 323 12.42 2.43 3.95
N TYR A 324 11.96 1.78 2.90
CA TYR A 324 11.55 0.38 2.91
C TYR A 324 12.64 -0.57 3.42
N PRO A 325 13.92 -0.46 2.99
CA PRO A 325 14.98 -1.31 3.52
C PRO A 325 15.15 -1.20 5.03
N LYS A 326 14.98 0.02 5.58
CA LYS A 326 15.08 0.26 7.03
C LYS A 326 13.92 -0.37 7.78
N LEU A 327 12.72 -0.08 7.33
CA LEU A 327 11.49 -0.47 8.03
C LEU A 327 11.21 -1.97 7.93
N ALA A 328 11.44 -2.55 6.76
CA ALA A 328 11.13 -3.97 6.51
C ALA A 328 12.29 -4.90 6.91
N MET A 329 13.52 -4.51 6.67
CA MET A 329 14.67 -5.41 6.73
C MET A 329 15.71 -5.03 7.80
N GLY A 330 15.57 -3.83 8.43
CA GLY A 330 16.55 -3.32 9.40
C GLY A 330 17.87 -2.85 8.75
N TRP A 331 17.91 -2.70 7.42
CA TRP A 331 19.06 -2.18 6.69
C TRP A 331 19.10 -0.65 6.72
N ALA A 332 20.01 -0.01 5.99
CA ALA A 332 19.99 1.45 5.86
C ALA A 332 18.90 1.90 4.88
N GLU A 333 18.23 3.02 5.18
CA GLU A 333 17.43 3.75 4.21
C GLU A 333 18.33 4.43 3.17
N LEU A 334 17.77 4.67 1.98
CA LEU A 334 18.47 5.37 0.91
C LEU A 334 17.79 6.71 0.63
N ARG A 335 18.61 7.73 0.33
CA ARG A 335 18.15 9.05 -0.13
C ARG A 335 18.99 9.48 -1.32
N GLY A 336 18.39 10.15 -2.28
CA GLY A 336 19.05 10.53 -3.51
C GLY A 336 18.72 11.94 -3.98
N ILE A 337 19.61 12.45 -4.81
CA ILE A 337 19.40 13.63 -5.65
C ILE A 337 19.65 13.25 -7.11
N ARG A 338 18.69 13.55 -7.96
CA ARG A 338 18.80 13.38 -9.39
C ARG A 338 18.68 14.72 -10.11
N THR A 339 19.54 14.93 -11.09
CA THR A 339 19.52 16.05 -12.05
C THR A 339 19.47 15.50 -13.48
N ASN A 340 19.45 16.34 -14.50
CA ASN A 340 19.58 15.87 -15.90
C ASN A 340 20.86 15.08 -16.18
N ARG A 341 21.91 15.30 -15.39
CA ARG A 341 23.21 14.65 -15.60
C ARG A 341 23.62 13.71 -14.47
N TRP A 342 23.44 14.13 -13.24
CA TRP A 342 24.00 13.43 -12.10
C TRP A 342 22.90 12.75 -11.28
N LYS A 343 23.21 11.55 -10.80
CA LYS A 343 22.46 10.88 -9.75
C LYS A 343 23.40 10.55 -8.60
N TYR A 344 23.10 11.13 -7.44
CA TYR A 344 23.79 10.88 -6.21
C TYR A 344 22.88 10.11 -5.26
N ILE A 345 23.37 8.99 -4.72
CA ILE A 345 22.65 8.17 -3.73
C ILE A 345 23.46 8.15 -2.44
N ARG A 346 22.87 8.72 -1.38
CA ARG A 346 23.37 8.60 -0.01
C ARG A 346 22.99 7.24 0.52
N ALA A 347 23.98 6.43 0.84
CA ALA A 347 23.93 5.10 1.42
C ALA A 347 25.13 4.93 2.36
N PRO A 348 25.26 3.85 3.15
CA PRO A 348 26.51 3.53 3.85
C PRO A 348 27.73 3.47 2.91
N LYS A 349 27.53 3.03 1.68
CA LYS A 349 28.49 3.11 0.56
C LYS A 349 27.89 4.01 -0.52
N PRO A 350 28.15 5.33 -0.51
CA PRO A 350 27.51 6.28 -1.39
C PRO A 350 27.91 6.09 -2.86
N GLU A 351 27.05 6.56 -3.77
CA GLU A 351 27.19 6.40 -5.21
C GLU A 351 26.94 7.69 -5.95
N LEU A 352 27.67 7.88 -7.06
CA LEU A 352 27.44 8.95 -8.03
C LEU A 352 27.50 8.39 -9.45
N TYR A 353 26.50 8.72 -10.27
CA TYR A 353 26.41 8.30 -11.67
C TYR A 353 26.30 9.51 -12.59
N ASP A 354 26.99 9.46 -13.74
CA ASP A 354 26.81 10.41 -14.85
C ASP A 354 25.80 9.85 -15.85
N LEU A 355 24.54 10.19 -15.68
CA LEU A 355 23.42 9.66 -16.49
C LEU A 355 23.52 9.99 -17.99
N THR A 356 24.39 10.97 -18.38
CA THR A 356 24.61 11.29 -19.79
C THR A 356 25.58 10.32 -20.46
N GLN A 357 26.44 9.67 -19.69
CA GLN A 357 27.43 8.69 -20.17
C GLN A 357 27.03 7.27 -19.81
N ASP A 358 26.35 7.10 -18.68
CA ASP A 358 25.92 5.82 -18.13
C ASP A 358 24.46 5.91 -17.64
N PRO A 359 23.49 5.91 -18.57
CA PRO A 359 22.07 5.97 -18.23
C PRO A 359 21.55 4.70 -17.52
N ARG A 360 22.39 3.65 -17.41
CA ARG A 360 22.07 2.42 -16.69
C ARG A 360 22.69 2.36 -15.29
N GLU A 361 23.41 3.40 -14.87
CA GLU A 361 23.95 3.51 -13.51
C GLU A 361 24.85 2.34 -13.11
N THR A 362 25.72 1.89 -14.04
CA THR A 362 26.59 0.72 -13.85
C THR A 362 27.99 1.08 -13.37
N VAL A 363 28.41 2.34 -13.52
CA VAL A 363 29.75 2.84 -13.20
C VAL A 363 29.70 3.93 -12.15
N ASN A 364 30.00 3.60 -10.89
CA ASN A 364 30.08 4.58 -9.80
C ASN A 364 31.32 5.47 -9.96
N VAL A 365 31.09 6.73 -10.31
CA VAL A 365 32.13 7.76 -10.53
C VAL A 365 32.36 8.68 -9.34
N LEU A 366 31.88 8.33 -8.15
CA LEU A 366 31.94 9.16 -6.94
C LEU A 366 33.36 9.65 -6.62
N LYS A 367 34.35 8.76 -6.73
CA LYS A 367 35.77 9.11 -6.44
C LYS A 367 36.37 10.08 -7.45
N GLN A 368 35.87 10.10 -8.68
CA GLN A 368 36.32 10.95 -9.78
C GLN A 368 35.76 12.37 -9.69
N HIS A 369 34.63 12.57 -8.99
CA HIS A 369 33.90 13.84 -8.95
C HIS A 369 33.60 14.34 -7.53
N PRO A 370 34.61 14.48 -6.62
CA PRO A 370 34.36 14.83 -5.21
C PRO A 370 33.70 16.20 -5.01
N ALA A 371 33.98 17.17 -5.88
CA ALA A 371 33.35 18.49 -5.81
C ALA A 371 31.84 18.43 -6.11
N GLU A 372 31.42 17.62 -7.08
CA GLU A 372 30.01 17.43 -7.40
C GLU A 372 29.29 16.66 -6.31
N VAL A 373 29.93 15.63 -5.73
CA VAL A 373 29.43 14.92 -4.55
C VAL A 373 29.13 15.89 -3.42
N GLY A 374 30.09 16.78 -3.07
CA GLY A 374 29.88 17.76 -1.99
C GLY A 374 28.71 18.72 -2.25
N LYS A 375 28.52 19.12 -3.51
CA LYS A 375 27.40 19.98 -3.91
C LYS A 375 26.05 19.26 -3.80
N LEU A 376 25.96 18.03 -4.33
CA LEU A 376 24.72 17.24 -4.31
C LEU A 376 24.36 16.80 -2.88
N GLU A 377 25.35 16.45 -2.07
CA GLU A 377 25.18 16.14 -0.65
C GLU A 377 24.64 17.33 0.14
N ALA A 378 25.14 18.55 -0.12
CA ALA A 378 24.63 19.76 0.52
C ALA A 378 23.17 20.04 0.11
N GLN A 379 22.83 19.83 -1.17
CA GLN A 379 21.44 19.95 -1.67
C GLN A 379 20.52 18.92 -1.01
N LEU A 380 20.95 17.66 -0.94
CA LEU A 380 20.22 16.58 -0.29
C LEU A 380 19.95 16.91 1.18
N SER A 381 20.97 17.37 1.88
CA SER A 381 20.87 17.75 3.31
C SER A 381 19.90 18.91 3.53
N ASN A 382 19.86 19.89 2.64
CA ASN A 382 18.91 21.02 2.72
C ASN A 382 17.44 20.57 2.58
N ILE A 383 17.16 19.57 1.74
CA ILE A 383 15.80 19.06 1.53
C ILE A 383 15.39 18.10 2.66
N SER A 384 16.32 17.25 3.09
CA SER A 384 16.06 16.21 4.09
C SER A 384 16.25 16.65 5.55
N GLY A 385 16.41 17.94 5.83
CA GLY A 385 16.53 18.45 7.21
C GLY A 385 17.93 18.35 7.81
N GLY A 386 19.00 18.37 7.01
CA GLY A 386 20.37 18.58 7.49
C GLY A 386 21.09 17.34 8.01
N GLY A 387 20.65 16.14 7.71
CA GLY A 387 21.32 14.90 8.17
C GLY A 387 21.15 14.61 9.66
N ALA A 388 20.33 15.39 10.37
CA ALA A 388 19.87 15.03 11.70
C ALA A 388 19.05 13.73 11.64
N SER A 389 19.15 12.90 12.67
CA SER A 389 18.28 11.74 12.83
C SER A 389 16.83 12.21 12.75
N GLU A 390 16.12 11.78 11.70
CA GLU A 390 14.69 12.03 11.55
C GLU A 390 13.96 10.87 12.17
N SER A 391 13.07 11.16 13.08
CA SER A 391 12.25 10.16 13.69
C SER A 391 10.92 10.04 12.96
N VAL A 392 10.57 8.82 12.60
CA VAL A 392 9.34 8.48 11.91
C VAL A 392 8.53 7.51 12.74
N GLU A 393 7.28 7.87 13.00
CA GLU A 393 6.32 6.98 13.63
C GLU A 393 5.46 6.31 12.56
N THR A 394 5.29 5.00 12.67
CA THR A 394 4.40 4.23 11.78
C THR A 394 3.09 3.92 12.48
N ASN A 395 1.99 3.92 11.71
CA ASN A 395 0.70 3.45 12.20
C ASN A 395 0.68 1.92 12.27
N THR A 396 -0.17 1.39 13.14
CA THR A 396 -0.43 -0.05 13.20
C THR A 396 -1.13 -0.53 11.94
N LEU A 397 -0.66 -1.65 11.40
CA LEU A 397 -1.38 -2.42 10.40
C LEU A 397 -2.06 -3.61 11.09
N ASP A 398 -3.33 -3.85 10.77
CA ASP A 398 -4.02 -5.06 11.21
C ASP A 398 -3.51 -6.31 10.45
N GLU A 399 -3.87 -7.51 10.91
CA GLU A 399 -3.38 -8.77 10.31
C GLU A 399 -3.88 -8.93 8.86
N ARG A 400 -5.06 -8.42 8.54
CA ARG A 400 -5.58 -8.44 7.18
C ARG A 400 -4.77 -7.53 6.26
N GLN A 401 -4.49 -6.30 6.68
CA GLN A 401 -3.64 -5.37 5.93
C GLN A 401 -2.23 -5.94 5.73
N MET A 402 -1.67 -6.57 6.76
CA MET A 402 -0.37 -7.23 6.66
C MET A 402 -0.38 -8.40 5.68
N THR A 403 -1.45 -9.18 5.66
CA THR A 403 -1.61 -10.31 4.75
C THR A 403 -1.79 -9.83 3.31
N GLU A 404 -2.58 -8.77 3.09
CA GLU A 404 -2.76 -8.12 1.79
C GLU A 404 -1.42 -7.59 1.26
N LEU A 405 -0.62 -6.89 2.09
CA LEU A 405 0.72 -6.40 1.70
C LEU A 405 1.67 -7.55 1.35
N LYS A 406 1.64 -8.62 2.11
CA LYS A 406 2.47 -9.81 1.85
C LYS A 406 2.10 -10.47 0.53
N SER A 407 0.82 -10.55 0.18
CA SER A 407 0.36 -11.14 -1.08
C SER A 407 0.76 -10.33 -2.32
N LEU A 408 1.00 -9.04 -2.13
CA LEU A 408 1.51 -8.12 -3.16
C LEU A 408 3.04 -8.06 -3.22
N GLY A 409 3.75 -8.97 -2.51
CA GLY A 409 5.21 -9.02 -2.50
C GLY A 409 5.89 -8.03 -1.54
N TYR A 410 5.13 -7.26 -0.75
CA TYR A 410 5.71 -6.39 0.26
C TYR A 410 6.04 -7.18 1.52
N LEU A 411 7.30 -7.10 1.95
CA LEU A 411 7.79 -7.80 3.13
C LEU A 411 7.07 -7.30 4.39
N SER A 412 6.46 -8.21 5.13
CA SER A 412 5.66 -7.91 6.30
C SER A 412 6.51 -7.89 7.57
N GLY A 413 7.22 -6.81 7.82
CA GLY A 413 7.98 -6.62 9.07
C GLY A 413 7.51 -5.44 9.93
N PHE A 414 6.46 -4.74 9.45
CA PHE A 414 6.03 -3.49 10.07
C PHE A 414 5.33 -3.72 11.40
N SER A 415 5.93 -3.22 12.45
CA SER A 415 5.26 -2.93 13.71
C SER A 415 5.25 -1.41 13.89
N PRO A 416 4.25 -0.83 14.57
CA PRO A 416 4.32 0.56 14.93
C PRO A 416 5.51 0.73 15.85
N GLN A 417 6.52 1.37 15.35
CA GLN A 417 7.75 1.66 16.05
C GLN A 417 8.24 3.04 15.65
N HIS A 418 9.00 3.59 16.54
CA HIS A 418 9.78 4.76 16.31
C HIS A 418 11.05 4.37 15.57
N TYR A 419 11.19 4.82 14.33
CA TYR A 419 12.36 4.54 13.52
C TYR A 419 13.23 5.79 13.37
N ASP A 420 14.49 5.64 13.69
CA ASP A 420 15.51 6.67 13.42
C ASP A 420 16.03 6.49 11.99
N LEU A 421 15.70 7.41 11.13
CA LEU A 421 16.21 7.50 9.77
C LEU A 421 17.54 8.30 9.81
N ASN A 422 18.62 7.61 10.15
CA ASN A 422 19.94 8.20 10.37
C ASN A 422 21.02 7.66 9.42
N GLY A 423 20.62 6.90 8.39
CA GLY A 423 21.52 6.23 7.44
C GLY A 423 22.29 5.05 8.02
N GLN A 424 21.98 4.65 9.26
CA GLN A 424 22.67 3.53 9.91
C GLN A 424 22.03 2.20 9.55
N GLY A 425 22.86 1.17 9.41
CA GLY A 425 22.44 -0.18 9.05
C GLY A 425 23.35 -0.80 7.99
N SER A 426 23.06 -2.03 7.62
CA SER A 426 23.75 -2.66 6.48
C SER A 426 23.38 -1.95 5.18
N ASP A 427 24.37 -1.78 4.30
CA ASP A 427 24.10 -1.27 2.96
C ASP A 427 23.24 -2.30 2.18
N PRO A 428 22.12 -1.91 1.59
CA PRO A 428 21.27 -2.83 0.82
C PRO A 428 22.03 -3.54 -0.32
N LYS A 429 23.05 -2.93 -0.89
CA LYS A 429 23.89 -3.53 -1.94
C LYS A 429 24.71 -4.73 -1.46
N ASP A 430 25.03 -4.79 -0.18
CA ASP A 430 25.69 -5.95 0.43
C ASP A 430 24.72 -7.12 0.68
N LYS A 431 23.41 -6.87 0.48
CA LYS A 431 22.32 -7.81 0.75
C LYS A 431 21.63 -8.37 -0.50
N ILE A 432 22.17 -8.12 -1.69
CA ILE A 432 21.60 -8.59 -2.96
C ILE A 432 21.33 -10.11 -2.96
N ALA A 433 22.24 -10.90 -2.38
CA ALA A 433 22.04 -12.34 -2.26
C ALA A 433 20.82 -12.71 -1.40
N ILE A 434 20.47 -11.89 -0.40
CA ILE A 434 19.27 -12.06 0.42
C ILE A 434 18.03 -11.70 -0.38
N LEU A 435 18.06 -10.59 -1.14
CA LEU A 435 16.95 -10.20 -2.03
C LEU A 435 16.61 -11.30 -3.01
N LYS A 436 17.64 -11.95 -3.59
CA LYS A 436 17.43 -13.10 -4.47
C LYS A 436 16.76 -14.26 -3.75
N LEU A 437 17.19 -14.60 -2.55
CA LEU A 437 16.59 -15.69 -1.77
C LEU A 437 15.12 -15.38 -1.41
N LEU A 438 14.82 -14.13 -1.05
CA LEU A 438 13.45 -13.69 -0.78
C LEU A 438 12.57 -13.78 -2.03
N TYR A 439 13.06 -13.25 -3.16
CA TYR A 439 12.38 -13.38 -4.44
C TYR A 439 12.13 -14.85 -4.83
N ASP A 440 13.14 -15.71 -4.70
CA ASP A 440 13.02 -17.15 -5.01
C ASP A 440 11.98 -17.83 -4.09
N ALA A 441 11.86 -17.41 -2.83
CA ALA A 441 10.90 -17.97 -1.88
C ALA A 441 9.45 -17.50 -2.15
N GLU A 442 9.27 -16.28 -2.62
CA GLU A 442 7.95 -15.65 -2.85
C GLU A 442 7.41 -15.90 -4.26
N ASN A 443 8.29 -16.21 -5.23
CA ASN A 443 7.88 -16.36 -6.62
C ASN A 443 6.95 -17.57 -6.82
N SER A 444 5.64 -17.28 -6.86
CA SER A 444 4.58 -18.27 -7.03
C SER A 444 4.62 -19.01 -8.38
N GLN A 445 5.30 -18.47 -9.40
CA GLN A 445 5.42 -19.10 -10.71
C GLN A 445 6.20 -20.42 -10.65
N THR A 446 7.08 -20.60 -9.64
CA THR A 446 7.85 -21.83 -9.46
C THR A 446 7.09 -22.91 -8.69
N HIS A 447 5.96 -22.59 -8.04
CA HIS A 447 5.21 -23.49 -7.15
C HIS A 447 6.11 -24.36 -6.27
N LEU A 448 7.07 -23.71 -5.60
CA LEU A 448 8.02 -24.41 -4.75
C LEU A 448 7.29 -25.15 -3.64
N PRO A 449 7.64 -26.42 -3.37
CA PRO A 449 7.16 -27.12 -2.19
C PRO A 449 7.46 -26.32 -0.92
N GLU A 450 6.53 -26.30 0.05
CA GLU A 450 6.66 -25.57 1.32
C GLU A 450 7.99 -25.84 2.03
N ALA A 451 8.42 -27.09 2.08
CA ALA A 451 9.72 -27.47 2.65
C ALA A 451 10.90 -26.78 1.95
N ARG A 452 10.80 -26.54 0.65
CA ARG A 452 11.85 -25.85 -0.11
C ARG A 452 11.85 -24.36 0.17
N ARG A 453 10.66 -23.73 0.28
CA ARG A 453 10.53 -22.31 0.70
C ARG A 453 11.13 -22.09 2.08
N ILE A 454 10.78 -22.93 3.05
CA ILE A 454 11.33 -22.87 4.41
C ILE A 454 12.86 -22.97 4.37
N ALA A 455 13.42 -23.92 3.60
CA ALA A 455 14.87 -24.07 3.50
C ALA A 455 15.58 -22.84 2.92
N ILE A 456 14.97 -22.18 1.93
CA ILE A 456 15.48 -20.93 1.35
C ILE A 456 15.44 -19.80 2.38
N LEU A 457 14.31 -19.62 3.10
CA LEU A 457 14.16 -18.61 4.13
C LEU A 457 15.11 -18.84 5.31
N GLU A 458 15.30 -20.08 5.75
CA GLU A 458 16.30 -20.42 6.75
C GLU A 458 17.74 -20.14 6.27
N GLN A 459 18.02 -20.33 4.97
CA GLN A 459 19.32 -19.95 4.39
C GLN A 459 19.51 -18.44 4.43
N ALA A 460 18.49 -17.66 4.05
CA ALA A 460 18.52 -16.20 4.13
C ALA A 460 18.72 -15.73 5.57
N LEU A 461 18.01 -16.31 6.54
CA LEU A 461 18.12 -15.98 7.96
C LEU A 461 19.52 -16.25 8.54
N ARG A 462 20.19 -17.34 8.10
CA ARG A 462 21.60 -17.57 8.49
C ARG A 462 22.56 -16.51 7.96
N GLN A 463 22.27 -15.90 6.80
CA GLN A 463 23.08 -14.83 6.21
C GLN A 463 22.77 -13.46 6.79
N ASP A 464 21.56 -13.25 7.29
CA ASP A 464 21.09 -11.97 7.83
C ASP A 464 20.22 -12.16 9.08
N PRO A 465 20.81 -12.58 10.21
CA PRO A 465 20.07 -12.87 11.44
C PRO A 465 19.49 -11.64 12.13
N SER A 466 19.82 -10.44 11.67
CA SER A 466 19.26 -9.18 12.17
C SER A 466 18.03 -8.70 11.40
N ASN A 467 17.59 -9.41 10.37
CA ASN A 467 16.49 -9.01 9.50
C ASN A 467 15.13 -9.47 10.05
N PRO A 468 14.28 -8.56 10.54
CA PRO A 468 13.00 -8.92 11.18
C PRO A 468 12.03 -9.62 10.20
N SER A 469 12.00 -9.24 8.92
CA SER A 469 11.13 -9.86 7.92
C SER A 469 11.38 -11.35 7.75
N LEU A 470 12.64 -11.78 7.82
CA LEU A 470 12.99 -13.20 7.67
C LEU A 470 12.42 -14.06 8.79
N TYR A 471 12.40 -13.56 10.04
CA TYR A 471 11.76 -14.28 11.15
C TYR A 471 10.26 -14.43 10.95
N HIS A 472 9.59 -13.36 10.50
CA HIS A 472 8.16 -13.40 10.25
C HIS A 472 7.79 -14.32 9.10
N GLN A 473 8.51 -14.27 7.98
CA GLN A 473 8.24 -15.12 6.83
C GLN A 473 8.51 -16.59 7.15
N THR A 474 9.68 -16.89 7.73
CA THR A 474 10.05 -18.26 8.08
C THR A 474 9.06 -18.83 9.12
N GLY A 475 8.72 -18.06 10.15
CA GLY A 475 7.77 -18.47 11.17
C GLY A 475 6.39 -18.73 10.61
N SER A 476 5.88 -17.86 9.75
CA SER A 476 4.59 -18.03 9.07
C SER A 476 4.54 -19.31 8.22
N GLU A 477 5.61 -19.63 7.48
CA GLU A 477 5.68 -20.87 6.70
C GLU A 477 5.75 -22.12 7.60
N LEU A 478 6.46 -22.02 8.74
CA LEU A 478 6.48 -23.10 9.74
C LEU A 478 5.10 -23.32 10.38
N GLU A 479 4.37 -22.25 10.69
CA GLU A 479 2.99 -22.34 11.21
C GLU A 479 2.03 -22.97 10.21
N LYS A 480 2.07 -22.57 8.92
CA LYS A 480 1.26 -23.14 7.83
C LYS A 480 1.47 -24.66 7.69
N THR A 481 2.70 -25.12 7.91
CA THR A 481 3.05 -26.55 7.85
C THR A 481 2.82 -27.30 9.16
N GLY A 482 2.25 -26.65 10.19
CA GLY A 482 1.98 -27.25 11.49
C GLY A 482 3.23 -27.44 12.38
N ARG A 483 4.39 -26.88 11.97
CA ARG A 483 5.66 -26.95 12.70
C ARG A 483 5.72 -25.90 13.82
N TYR A 484 4.71 -25.90 14.70
CA TYR A 484 4.50 -24.87 15.73
C TYR A 484 5.65 -24.75 16.73
N ASP A 485 6.30 -25.88 17.08
CA ASP A 485 7.45 -25.86 17.99
C ASP A 485 8.68 -25.21 17.36
N ASP A 486 8.86 -25.41 16.05
CA ASP A 486 9.94 -24.78 15.31
C ASP A 486 9.69 -23.28 15.18
N ALA A 487 8.47 -22.86 14.88
CA ALA A 487 8.07 -21.46 14.81
C ALA A 487 8.28 -20.75 16.15
N LEU A 488 7.85 -21.36 17.26
CA LEU A 488 8.04 -20.80 18.60
C LEU A 488 9.52 -20.63 18.95
N ARG A 489 10.37 -21.63 18.64
CA ARG A 489 11.83 -21.51 18.84
C ARG A 489 12.41 -20.38 17.98
N LEU A 490 11.96 -20.27 16.75
CA LEU A 490 12.40 -19.24 15.83
C LEU A 490 12.06 -17.84 16.34
N TYR A 491 10.81 -17.60 16.75
CA TYR A 491 10.39 -16.30 17.27
C TYR A 491 11.11 -15.92 18.56
N ARG A 492 11.36 -16.87 19.47
CA ARG A 492 12.20 -16.63 20.66
C ARG A 492 13.65 -16.31 20.28
N SER A 493 14.17 -16.93 19.21
CA SER A 493 15.51 -16.60 18.69
C SER A 493 15.56 -15.15 18.15
N ALA A 494 14.49 -14.64 17.55
CA ALA A 494 14.41 -13.25 17.14
C ALA A 494 14.61 -12.28 18.31
N LEU A 495 13.93 -12.53 19.46
CA LEU A 495 14.11 -11.75 20.68
C LEU A 495 15.57 -11.78 21.17
N ALA A 496 16.22 -12.95 21.09
CA ALA A 496 17.64 -13.10 21.48
C ALA A 496 18.59 -12.31 20.56
N HIS A 497 18.19 -12.01 19.31
CA HIS A 497 18.92 -11.14 18.38
C HIS A 497 18.54 -9.66 18.50
N GLY A 498 17.77 -9.28 19.54
CA GLY A 498 17.35 -7.90 19.76
C GLY A 498 16.23 -7.41 18.85
N ILE A 499 15.56 -8.32 18.15
CA ILE A 499 14.37 -8.00 17.36
C ILE A 499 13.17 -8.14 18.29
N GLU A 500 12.60 -7.01 18.69
CA GLU A 500 11.45 -6.96 19.60
C GLU A 500 10.36 -6.07 19.01
N ASN A 501 9.16 -6.63 18.86
CA ASN A 501 7.99 -5.89 18.40
C ASN A 501 6.71 -6.58 18.86
N GLY A 502 5.58 -5.85 18.87
CA GLY A 502 4.29 -6.34 19.35
C GLY A 502 3.84 -7.62 18.63
N ARG A 503 4.01 -7.71 17.33
CA ARG A 503 3.61 -8.88 16.54
C ARG A 503 4.39 -10.14 16.92
N LEU A 504 5.69 -10.01 17.18
CA LEU A 504 6.51 -11.14 17.60
C LEU A 504 6.00 -11.72 18.92
N HIS A 505 5.69 -10.83 19.88
CA HIS A 505 5.10 -11.22 21.15
C HIS A 505 3.72 -11.84 20.97
N SER A 506 2.86 -11.31 20.10
CA SER A 506 1.57 -11.92 19.78
C SER A 506 1.72 -13.34 19.23
N ARG A 507 2.62 -13.57 18.28
CA ARG A 507 2.85 -14.90 17.71
C ARG A 507 3.39 -15.89 18.74
N ILE A 508 4.28 -15.45 19.64
CA ILE A 508 4.74 -16.27 20.76
C ILE A 508 3.57 -16.61 21.68
N ALA A 509 2.68 -15.65 21.97
CA ALA A 509 1.51 -15.84 22.78
C ALA A 509 0.51 -16.85 22.17
N ASP A 510 0.19 -16.69 20.87
CA ASP A 510 -0.69 -17.60 20.12
C ASP A 510 -0.19 -19.05 20.19
N LEU A 511 1.12 -19.24 19.93
CA LEU A 511 1.75 -20.56 19.97
C LEU A 511 1.84 -21.13 21.40
N SER A 512 2.06 -20.29 22.42
CA SER A 512 2.08 -20.69 23.82
C SER A 512 0.68 -21.11 24.28
N LEU A 513 -0.37 -20.37 23.88
CA LEU A 513 -1.76 -20.73 24.15
C LEU A 513 -2.14 -22.07 23.53
N ARG A 514 -1.75 -22.29 22.27
CA ARG A 514 -1.95 -23.56 21.55
C ARG A 514 -1.29 -24.75 22.26
N LYS A 515 -0.19 -24.51 22.99
CA LYS A 515 0.52 -25.51 23.81
C LYS A 515 -0.06 -25.65 25.22
N GLY A 516 -1.06 -24.87 25.57
CA GLY A 516 -1.66 -24.85 26.91
C GLY A 516 -0.91 -24.01 27.95
N ASN A 517 0.11 -23.26 27.54
CA ASN A 517 0.90 -22.39 28.43
C ASN A 517 0.22 -21.02 28.57
N LYS A 518 -0.93 -20.99 29.23
CA LYS A 518 -1.78 -19.80 29.31
C LYS A 518 -1.12 -18.61 30.01
N GLU A 519 -0.37 -18.86 31.10
CA GLU A 519 0.34 -17.78 31.80
C GLU A 519 1.36 -17.07 30.91
N GLU A 520 2.15 -17.85 30.16
CA GLU A 520 3.09 -17.30 29.20
C GLU A 520 2.37 -16.53 28.09
N ALA A 521 1.27 -17.08 27.57
CA ALA A 521 0.49 -16.43 26.52
C ALA A 521 -0.03 -15.05 26.97
N ILE A 522 -0.62 -14.96 28.17
CA ILE A 522 -1.08 -13.68 28.73
C ILE A 522 0.08 -12.69 28.86
N SER A 523 1.22 -13.12 29.42
CA SER A 523 2.40 -12.27 29.59
C SER A 523 2.91 -11.74 28.25
N GLU A 524 2.92 -12.57 27.21
CA GLU A 524 3.37 -12.18 25.89
C GLU A 524 2.35 -11.26 25.18
N TYR A 525 1.04 -11.49 25.31
CA TYR A 525 0.01 -10.57 24.82
C TYR A 525 0.04 -9.20 25.54
N GLU A 526 0.32 -9.17 26.87
CA GLU A 526 0.50 -7.91 27.60
C GLU A 526 1.68 -7.09 27.04
N LYS A 527 2.79 -7.76 26.70
CA LYS A 527 3.94 -7.12 26.04
C LYS A 527 3.56 -6.64 24.63
N ALA A 528 2.84 -7.46 23.87
CA ALA A 528 2.34 -7.09 22.56
C ALA A 528 1.47 -5.82 22.62
N ALA A 529 0.49 -5.78 23.52
CA ALA A 529 -0.39 -4.63 23.71
C ALA A 529 0.36 -3.38 24.18
N LYS A 530 1.43 -3.54 24.96
CA LYS A 530 2.28 -2.42 25.39
C LYS A 530 3.10 -1.84 24.23
N LEU A 531 3.65 -2.72 23.39
CA LEU A 531 4.47 -2.33 22.24
C LEU A 531 3.61 -1.84 21.06
N ASN A 532 2.41 -2.34 20.93
CA ASN A 532 1.45 -1.97 19.90
C ASN A 532 0.04 -1.77 20.49
N PRO A 533 -0.24 -0.61 21.09
CA PRO A 533 -1.55 -0.35 21.70
C PRO A 533 -2.72 -0.33 20.71
N LEU A 534 -2.49 -0.22 19.41
CA LEU A 534 -3.53 -0.17 18.38
C LEU A 534 -3.77 -1.53 17.69
N ASP A 535 -3.08 -2.58 18.12
CA ASP A 535 -3.35 -3.96 17.69
C ASP A 535 -4.58 -4.51 18.44
N LEU A 536 -5.75 -4.19 17.89
CA LEU A 536 -7.01 -4.59 18.51
C LEU A 536 -7.23 -6.10 18.45
N GLU A 537 -6.63 -6.80 17.49
CA GLU A 537 -6.73 -8.27 17.39
C GLU A 537 -5.95 -8.96 18.50
N SER A 538 -4.69 -8.60 18.71
CA SER A 538 -3.92 -9.08 19.88
C SER A 538 -4.60 -8.74 21.20
N ALA A 539 -5.26 -7.58 21.27
CA ALA A 539 -6.04 -7.19 22.45
C ALA A 539 -7.30 -8.06 22.63
N VAL A 540 -8.00 -8.46 21.57
CA VAL A 540 -9.11 -9.43 21.63
C VAL A 540 -8.61 -10.76 22.15
N ASN A 541 -7.47 -11.25 21.66
CA ASN A 541 -6.85 -12.50 22.11
C ASN A 541 -6.44 -12.43 23.58
N LEU A 542 -5.90 -11.29 24.04
CA LEU A 542 -5.60 -11.03 25.45
C LEU A 542 -6.86 -11.09 26.32
N GLY A 543 -7.92 -10.40 25.89
CA GLY A 543 -9.21 -10.42 26.59
C GLY A 543 -9.79 -11.84 26.71
N THR A 544 -9.69 -12.62 25.65
CA THR A 544 -10.12 -14.01 25.59
C THR A 544 -9.28 -14.89 26.53
N ALA A 545 -7.95 -14.73 26.50
CA ALA A 545 -7.04 -15.46 27.40
C ALA A 545 -7.31 -15.14 28.89
N TYR A 546 -7.63 -13.88 29.22
CA TYR A 546 -8.06 -13.52 30.57
C TYR A 546 -9.38 -14.21 30.98
N LEU A 547 -10.37 -14.31 30.05
CA LEU A 547 -11.62 -15.03 30.34
C LEU A 547 -11.37 -16.51 30.60
N GLU A 548 -10.50 -17.15 29.85
CA GLU A 548 -10.13 -18.57 30.05
C GLU A 548 -9.43 -18.83 31.39
N GLU A 549 -8.74 -17.81 31.93
CA GLU A 549 -8.12 -17.86 33.25
C GLU A 549 -9.05 -17.34 34.37
N GLY A 550 -10.32 -17.02 34.06
CA GLY A 550 -11.27 -16.48 35.02
C GLY A 550 -10.98 -15.05 35.49
N LYS A 551 -10.08 -14.33 34.83
CA LYS A 551 -9.73 -12.93 35.11
C LYS A 551 -10.76 -12.00 34.47
N VAL A 552 -12.03 -12.12 34.88
CA VAL A 552 -13.18 -11.43 34.26
C VAL A 552 -13.05 -9.91 34.29
N PRO A 553 -12.59 -9.25 35.37
CA PRO A 553 -12.44 -7.78 35.40
C PRO A 553 -11.38 -7.30 34.42
N GLU A 554 -10.29 -8.04 34.20
CA GLU A 554 -9.22 -7.72 33.26
C GLU A 554 -9.73 -7.83 31.83
N ALA A 555 -10.41 -8.92 31.49
CA ALA A 555 -11.03 -9.13 30.20
C ALA A 555 -12.02 -8.01 29.86
N GLU A 556 -12.91 -7.65 30.79
CA GLU A 556 -13.86 -6.56 30.59
C GLU A 556 -13.18 -5.22 30.30
N ARG A 557 -12.10 -4.90 31.01
CA ARG A 557 -11.34 -3.67 30.76
C ARG A 557 -10.75 -3.65 29.35
N VAL A 558 -10.18 -4.78 28.91
CA VAL A 558 -9.60 -4.87 27.56
C VAL A 558 -10.67 -4.70 26.48
N PHE A 559 -11.77 -5.45 26.56
CA PHE A 559 -12.83 -5.34 25.55
C PHE A 559 -13.49 -3.95 25.51
N LYS A 560 -13.72 -3.32 26.66
CA LYS A 560 -14.22 -1.94 26.73
C LYS A 560 -13.23 -0.94 26.15
N TRP A 561 -11.95 -1.14 26.37
CA TRP A 561 -10.93 -0.32 25.76
C TRP A 561 -10.94 -0.47 24.23
N ILE A 562 -11.06 -1.70 23.69
CA ILE A 562 -11.20 -1.94 22.25
C ILE A 562 -12.39 -1.15 21.69
N LEU A 563 -13.58 -1.23 22.34
CA LEU A 563 -14.76 -0.48 21.89
C LEU A 563 -14.63 1.04 22.03
N SER A 564 -13.74 1.54 22.87
CA SER A 564 -13.44 2.98 22.92
C SER A 564 -12.58 3.44 21.73
N ALA A 565 -11.77 2.55 21.17
CA ALA A 565 -10.95 2.78 19.99
C ALA A 565 -11.71 2.50 18.68
N ASP A 566 -12.50 1.44 18.67
CA ASP A 566 -13.34 0.98 17.54
C ASP A 566 -14.71 0.54 18.07
N SER A 567 -15.70 1.43 18.03
CA SER A 567 -17.05 1.19 18.53
C SER A 567 -17.81 0.06 17.81
N ASP A 568 -17.37 -0.28 16.61
CA ASP A 568 -18.02 -1.28 15.74
C ASP A 568 -17.25 -2.60 15.68
N ASN A 569 -16.33 -2.82 16.63
CA ASN A 569 -15.58 -4.08 16.73
C ASN A 569 -16.48 -5.25 17.18
N ALA A 570 -16.77 -6.14 16.23
CA ALA A 570 -17.64 -7.30 16.46
C ALA A 570 -17.04 -8.29 17.48
N ALA A 571 -15.73 -8.57 17.39
CA ALA A 571 -15.05 -9.52 18.28
C ALA A 571 -15.03 -9.01 19.75
N ALA A 572 -14.83 -7.70 19.96
CA ALA A 572 -14.90 -7.12 21.30
C ALA A 572 -16.33 -7.17 21.89
N ASN A 573 -17.37 -6.94 21.07
CA ASN A 573 -18.76 -7.15 21.49
C ASN A 573 -19.00 -8.62 21.87
N ASN A 574 -18.53 -9.57 21.05
CA ASN A 574 -18.61 -11.00 21.41
C ASN A 574 -17.89 -11.30 22.74
N GLY A 575 -16.70 -10.74 22.94
CA GLY A 575 -15.95 -10.85 24.21
C GLY A 575 -16.71 -10.31 25.43
N LEU A 576 -17.36 -9.12 25.30
CA LEU A 576 -18.22 -8.58 26.38
C LEU A 576 -19.46 -9.43 26.62
N GLY A 577 -20.00 -10.09 25.59
CA GLY A 577 -21.06 -11.09 25.75
C GLY A 577 -20.61 -12.26 26.62
N LEU A 578 -19.41 -12.77 26.40
CA LEU A 578 -18.81 -13.82 27.24
C LEU A 578 -18.55 -13.35 28.68
N VAL A 579 -18.08 -12.09 28.85
CA VAL A 579 -17.94 -11.45 30.18
C VAL A 579 -19.30 -11.43 30.90
N ALA A 580 -20.38 -11.05 30.20
CA ALA A 580 -21.73 -11.01 30.79
C ALA A 580 -22.24 -12.39 31.17
N ILE A 581 -21.96 -13.43 30.38
CA ILE A 581 -22.25 -14.83 30.75
C ILE A 581 -21.57 -15.22 32.07
N GLN A 582 -20.28 -14.91 32.23
CA GLN A 582 -19.54 -15.22 33.47
C GLN A 582 -20.07 -14.41 34.67
N LYS A 583 -20.59 -13.21 34.42
CA LYS A 583 -21.29 -12.39 35.44
C LYS A 583 -22.72 -12.81 35.70
N LYS A 584 -23.22 -13.84 35.02
CA LYS A 584 -24.60 -14.35 35.13
C LYS A 584 -25.66 -13.32 34.70
N ASP A 585 -25.33 -12.51 33.70
CA ASP A 585 -26.23 -11.52 33.07
C ASP A 585 -26.56 -11.94 31.64
N PRO A 586 -27.54 -12.84 31.43
CA PRO A 586 -27.88 -13.35 30.09
C PRO A 586 -28.51 -12.28 29.19
N ASP A 587 -29.16 -11.24 29.75
CA ASP A 587 -29.76 -10.19 28.93
C ASP A 587 -28.68 -9.25 28.35
N ALA A 588 -27.70 -8.88 29.16
CA ALA A 588 -26.52 -8.17 28.66
C ALA A 588 -25.75 -9.00 27.62
N ALA A 589 -25.57 -10.30 27.89
CA ALA A 589 -24.88 -11.20 26.96
C ALA A 589 -25.57 -11.23 25.59
N ARG A 590 -26.91 -11.35 25.56
CA ARG A 590 -27.69 -11.33 24.34
C ARG A 590 -27.47 -10.05 23.54
N ASN A 591 -27.57 -8.90 24.20
CA ASN A 591 -27.40 -7.60 23.55
C ASN A 591 -26.01 -7.46 22.89
N TYR A 592 -24.96 -7.93 23.56
CA TYR A 592 -23.61 -7.88 23.02
C TYR A 592 -23.42 -8.86 21.86
N PHE A 593 -23.90 -10.10 21.97
CA PHE A 593 -23.81 -11.08 20.88
C PHE A 593 -24.64 -10.67 19.66
N ASP A 594 -25.86 -10.15 19.86
CA ASP A 594 -26.69 -9.61 18.77
C ASP A 594 -25.98 -8.47 18.05
N ARG A 595 -25.32 -7.57 18.81
CA ARG A 595 -24.54 -6.49 18.23
C ARG A 595 -23.35 -7.03 17.44
N ALA A 596 -22.64 -8.05 17.94
CA ALA A 596 -21.53 -8.70 17.24
C ALA A 596 -21.97 -9.28 15.89
N VAL A 597 -23.08 -10.03 15.86
CA VAL A 597 -23.63 -10.62 14.61
C VAL A 597 -24.14 -9.54 13.64
N GLN A 598 -24.69 -8.42 14.14
CA GLN A 598 -25.10 -7.29 13.29
C GLN A 598 -23.89 -6.62 12.63
N LEU A 599 -22.78 -6.47 13.33
CA LEU A 599 -21.57 -5.85 12.84
C LEU A 599 -20.79 -6.77 11.90
N ASP A 600 -20.71 -8.05 12.25
CA ASP A 600 -20.09 -9.09 11.43
C ASP A 600 -20.94 -10.36 11.41
N PRO A 601 -21.79 -10.54 10.38
CA PRO A 601 -22.59 -11.75 10.22
C PRO A 601 -21.77 -13.02 9.97
N ASP A 602 -20.48 -12.91 9.70
CA ASP A 602 -19.58 -14.03 9.45
C ASP A 602 -18.73 -14.39 10.71
N LEU A 603 -18.90 -13.66 11.81
CA LEU A 603 -18.29 -14.01 13.11
C LEU A 603 -19.03 -15.22 13.70
N VAL A 604 -18.59 -16.42 13.31
CA VAL A 604 -19.25 -17.68 13.70
C VAL A 604 -19.26 -17.95 15.20
N GLU A 605 -18.28 -17.44 15.94
CA GLU A 605 -18.23 -17.55 17.40
C GLU A 605 -19.42 -16.84 18.06
N ALA A 606 -19.80 -15.68 17.57
CA ALA A 606 -20.97 -14.96 18.09
C ALA A 606 -22.27 -15.69 17.78
N GLN A 607 -22.39 -16.31 16.60
CA GLN A 607 -23.53 -17.15 16.25
C GLN A 607 -23.62 -18.38 17.15
N MET A 608 -22.50 -19.08 17.39
CA MET A 608 -22.44 -20.21 18.31
C MET A 608 -22.85 -19.78 19.74
N ASN A 609 -22.34 -18.65 20.23
CA ASN A 609 -22.67 -18.15 21.57
C ASN A 609 -24.14 -17.77 21.71
N LEU A 610 -24.78 -17.20 20.67
CA LEU A 610 -26.24 -16.98 20.65
C LEU A 610 -27.02 -18.28 20.64
N GLY A 611 -26.59 -19.26 19.85
CA GLY A 611 -27.18 -20.60 19.85
C GLY A 611 -27.23 -21.21 21.24
N LEU A 612 -26.09 -21.21 21.94
CA LEU A 612 -25.98 -21.71 23.32
C LEU A 612 -26.85 -20.90 24.29
N LEU A 613 -26.87 -19.58 24.17
CA LEU A 613 -27.66 -18.71 25.07
C LEU A 613 -29.17 -18.95 24.89
N TYR A 614 -29.66 -19.10 23.64
CA TYR A 614 -31.07 -19.40 23.37
C TYR A 614 -31.45 -20.83 23.81
N GLU A 615 -30.55 -21.79 23.67
CA GLU A 615 -30.75 -23.14 24.19
C GLU A 615 -30.91 -23.11 25.72
N MET A 616 -30.03 -22.44 26.45
CA MET A 616 -30.13 -22.26 27.91
C MET A 616 -31.42 -21.58 28.35
N SER A 617 -31.98 -20.69 27.55
CA SER A 617 -33.25 -20.00 27.82
C SER A 617 -34.48 -20.79 27.38
N GLY A 618 -34.32 -21.94 26.74
CA GLY A 618 -35.38 -22.80 26.24
C GLY A 618 -36.01 -22.37 24.91
N ASP A 619 -35.45 -21.36 24.25
CA ASP A 619 -35.90 -20.93 22.90
C ASP A 619 -35.24 -21.80 21.81
N ARG A 620 -35.83 -22.99 21.64
CA ARG A 620 -35.31 -24.01 20.71
C ARG A 620 -35.26 -23.53 19.28
N ALA A 621 -36.21 -22.66 18.87
CA ALA A 621 -36.31 -22.21 17.48
C ALA A 621 -35.11 -21.29 17.12
N ARG A 622 -34.78 -20.32 18.00
CA ARG A 622 -33.64 -19.44 17.79
C ARG A 622 -32.31 -20.17 17.98
N ALA A 623 -32.23 -21.06 19.00
CA ALA A 623 -31.03 -21.89 19.17
C ALA A 623 -30.68 -22.68 17.91
N ARG A 624 -31.70 -23.32 17.30
CA ARG A 624 -31.55 -24.06 16.03
C ARG A 624 -31.03 -23.16 14.92
N HIS A 625 -31.65 -22.00 14.73
CA HIS A 625 -31.28 -21.05 13.67
C HIS A 625 -29.78 -20.67 13.76
N TYR A 626 -29.30 -20.28 14.93
CA TYR A 626 -27.92 -19.85 15.11
C TYR A 626 -26.91 -21.01 15.02
N PHE A 627 -27.26 -22.21 15.44
CA PHE A 627 -26.41 -23.38 15.24
C PHE A 627 -26.32 -23.79 13.75
N GLU A 628 -27.41 -23.64 12.99
CA GLU A 628 -27.43 -23.88 11.54
C GLU A 628 -26.54 -22.83 10.82
N GLU A 629 -26.62 -21.54 11.19
CA GLU A 629 -25.76 -20.49 10.65
C GLU A 629 -24.28 -20.76 10.97
N PHE A 630 -23.95 -21.12 12.20
CA PHE A 630 -22.58 -21.54 12.56
C PHE A 630 -22.10 -22.69 11.68
N LEU A 631 -22.89 -23.76 11.56
CA LEU A 631 -22.48 -24.93 10.77
C LEU A 631 -22.35 -24.65 9.26
N ALA A 632 -23.10 -23.68 8.74
CA ALA A 632 -23.01 -23.27 7.35
C ALA A 632 -21.71 -22.53 7.02
N LYS A 633 -21.13 -21.83 8.01
CA LYS A 633 -20.00 -20.93 7.82
C LYS A 633 -18.70 -21.43 8.50
N ALA A 634 -18.79 -22.29 9.51
CA ALA A 634 -17.64 -22.74 10.30
C ALA A 634 -16.67 -23.59 9.46
N SER A 635 -15.40 -23.18 9.41
CA SER A 635 -14.34 -23.91 8.73
C SER A 635 -13.98 -25.20 9.49
N PRO A 636 -13.97 -26.37 8.86
CA PRO A 636 -13.52 -27.62 9.51
C PRO A 636 -12.08 -27.57 10.01
N ALA A 637 -11.22 -26.81 9.36
CA ALA A 637 -9.83 -26.66 9.79
C ALA A 637 -9.70 -25.91 11.12
N GLN A 638 -10.58 -24.94 11.39
CA GLN A 638 -10.56 -24.11 12.59
C GLN A 638 -11.47 -24.67 13.70
N TYR A 639 -12.66 -25.16 13.34
CA TYR A 639 -13.72 -25.58 14.29
C TYR A 639 -13.97 -27.08 14.27
N GLY A 640 -13.05 -27.90 13.74
CA GLY A 640 -13.21 -29.34 13.59
C GLY A 640 -13.55 -30.08 14.89
N SER A 641 -13.07 -29.60 16.04
CA SER A 641 -13.42 -30.15 17.36
C SER A 641 -14.77 -29.68 17.92
N ILE A 642 -15.28 -28.53 17.41
CA ILE A 642 -16.52 -27.89 17.87
C ILE A 642 -17.72 -28.33 17.02
N ILE A 643 -17.54 -28.45 15.70
CA ILE A 643 -18.58 -28.83 14.76
C ILE A 643 -19.35 -30.08 15.17
N PRO A 644 -18.71 -31.21 15.62
CA PRO A 644 -19.43 -32.38 16.09
C PRO A 644 -20.33 -32.10 17.29
N LYS A 645 -19.87 -31.26 18.23
CA LYS A 645 -20.63 -30.89 19.42
C LYS A 645 -21.87 -30.09 19.06
N VAL A 646 -21.72 -29.06 18.21
CA VAL A 646 -22.85 -28.25 17.74
C VAL A 646 -23.86 -29.09 16.97
N LYS A 647 -23.41 -30.07 16.16
CA LYS A 647 -24.31 -31.02 15.47
C LYS A 647 -25.08 -31.88 16.47
N GLN A 648 -24.46 -32.28 17.56
CA GLN A 648 -25.11 -33.05 18.63
C GLN A 648 -26.16 -32.19 19.33
N GLU A 649 -25.86 -30.96 19.72
CA GLU A 649 -26.81 -30.02 20.33
C GLU A 649 -27.99 -29.77 19.39
N LEU A 650 -27.72 -29.48 18.11
CA LEU A 650 -28.76 -29.29 17.10
C LEU A 650 -29.71 -30.51 16.99
N ALA A 651 -29.20 -31.73 17.11
CA ALA A 651 -30.02 -32.95 17.09
C ALA A 651 -30.94 -33.07 18.32
N THR A 652 -30.57 -32.49 19.46
CA THR A 652 -31.42 -32.49 20.67
C THR A 652 -32.54 -31.45 20.61
N LEU A 653 -32.45 -30.50 19.71
CA LEU A 653 -33.46 -29.46 19.48
C LEU A 653 -34.55 -29.87 18.49
N GLN A 654 -34.46 -31.09 17.93
CA GLN A 654 -35.52 -31.69 17.12
C GLN A 654 -36.67 -32.10 17.99
#